data_9c064d9bb5386142651940a888d63669
#
_entry.id   9c064d9bb5386142651940a888d63669
#
_cell.length_a   1.000
_cell.length_b   1.000
_cell.length_c   1.000
_cell.angle_alpha   90.00
_cell.angle_beta   90.00
_cell.angle_gamma   90.00
#
_symmetry.space_group_name_H-M   'P 1'
#
loop_
_entity.id
_entity.type
_entity.pdbx_description
1 polymer ?
#
loop_
_entity_poly.entity_id
_entity_poly.type
_entity_poly.pdbx_seq_one_letter_code
_entity_poly.pdbx_strand_id
1 'polypeptide(L)'
;MATVAAPDVHAMLTLPGDAVRQIQWRFSDRFDLQMLVQSARSVARGTVARMVAGGERNTHEWTAGKSAMMEAFDAAGITSAFMEPEEGGYILGPKNLAMSLAAFELAWVDGGAATASLASFLALAPIQECGTPEQVLHYKTLAAPPQSGEDRKPWRGAFALTEPIPYVGVDTGMLGGKVTVAEWDGANEPMLQVDKRGRFITNMAFANFVTAAVGSDDPRIQGTCMVILEEGDEGTFDRGTATKKLVHQLSSTSDPVFNLKIPASRIVGGYTVVDGVIIPNFNHGQVIEAVFRHTRVPVGLMTAAKLLSAVEPVIRYQRGRFRGAAGTKPGSMRYEQGIQQRQDALHRLVDVWATGEAAASLGFAASRLFDVLDPLEKQKRAILKERGVQGVRAEKKALRESELQAIELLTMRAGDARGEALAADPLVSYVLKSSEADVLCPATKLWNTGHGANMMREAVSLMGGYGITEDCPGFLAGKWMDSQLEATYEGPEAVQRRQMTITMTSDVFLAQFRAWIAEMRRIASANPGTGACTLASAMEMWQWTLNHLQRATDPYGSKLYHGQRQGVTFELADALCWLLASRFQILDVLELQASGSGDAVAAEGLAGTVQFMSDLCHTQAARAAGEVSRICAELVFGYNEHPGWNEQGCSHCYTAGELDDLEETIPGITSFATDVVDSHGGHPQKAGPCAGCVGAGDFQRMQNRLTMCLSGARLAKDRAAETVSTVMIPEALDYPA
;
A
#
# COMPACT_ATOMS: atom_id res chain seq x y z
N MET A 1 16.45 -46.16 0.00
CA MET A 1 17.36 -45.12 -0.48
C MET A 1 16.56 -44.25 -1.42
N ALA A 2 16.19 -43.05 -0.98
CA ALA A 2 15.55 -42.09 -1.87
C ALA A 2 16.57 -41.67 -2.93
N THR A 3 16.22 -41.84 -4.19
CA THR A 3 17.00 -41.32 -5.31
C THR A 3 17.04 -39.80 -5.16
N VAL A 4 18.20 -39.26 -4.89
CA VAL A 4 18.46 -37.84 -5.00
C VAL A 4 18.08 -37.44 -6.42
N ALA A 5 17.03 -36.62 -6.57
CA ALA A 5 16.65 -36.06 -7.85
C ALA A 5 17.88 -35.35 -8.43
N ALA A 6 18.11 -35.55 -9.74
CA ALA A 6 19.16 -34.80 -10.44
C ALA A 6 18.94 -33.29 -10.19
N PRO A 7 20.01 -32.48 -10.06
CA PRO A 7 19.89 -31.06 -9.86
C PRO A 7 19.01 -30.48 -10.95
N ASP A 8 18.00 -29.71 -10.54
CA ASP A 8 17.01 -29.14 -11.43
C ASP A 8 17.73 -28.23 -12.42
N VAL A 9 17.66 -28.56 -13.71
CA VAL A 9 18.31 -27.83 -14.81
C VAL A 9 17.80 -26.38 -14.90
N HIS A 10 16.78 -26.04 -14.10
CA HIS A 10 16.09 -24.76 -14.07
C HIS A 10 16.33 -23.95 -12.80
N ALA A 11 17.27 -24.34 -11.92
CA ALA A 11 17.56 -23.58 -10.71
C ALA A 11 18.06 -22.18 -11.06
N MET A 12 17.59 -21.16 -10.31
CA MET A 12 18.07 -19.79 -10.45
C MET A 12 19.54 -19.70 -10.00
N LEU A 13 20.44 -19.42 -10.93
CA LEU A 13 21.88 -19.32 -10.67
C LEU A 13 22.33 -17.90 -10.34
N THR A 14 21.61 -16.91 -10.88
CA THR A 14 21.91 -15.48 -10.71
C THR A 14 20.67 -14.76 -10.18
N LEU A 15 20.87 -13.84 -9.25
CA LEU A 15 19.80 -13.00 -8.73
C LEU A 15 19.16 -12.22 -9.88
N PRO A 16 17.83 -12.22 -10.03
CA PRO A 16 17.20 -11.45 -11.08
C PRO A 16 17.50 -9.97 -10.90
N GLY A 17 17.82 -9.30 -12.00
CA GLY A 17 18.03 -7.86 -12.02
C GLY A 17 16.75 -7.08 -11.64
N ASP A 18 16.93 -5.80 -11.37
CA ASP A 18 15.83 -4.89 -10.97
C ASP A 18 14.68 -4.83 -11.97
N ALA A 19 14.94 -5.03 -13.26
CA ALA A 19 13.93 -5.05 -14.30
C ALA A 19 12.85 -6.12 -14.05
N VAL A 20 13.26 -7.29 -13.58
CA VAL A 20 12.33 -8.37 -13.23
C VAL A 20 11.60 -8.08 -11.94
N ARG A 21 12.31 -7.60 -10.89
CA ARG A 21 11.70 -7.27 -9.60
C ARG A 21 10.61 -6.21 -9.70
N GLN A 22 10.80 -5.22 -10.59
CA GLN A 22 9.88 -4.10 -10.73
C GLN A 22 8.83 -4.31 -11.80
N ILE A 23 8.68 -5.55 -12.28
CA ILE A 23 7.71 -5.88 -13.33
C ILE A 23 7.84 -5.02 -14.60
N GLN A 24 9.00 -4.46 -14.87
CA GLN A 24 9.27 -3.66 -16.08
C GLN A 24 9.12 -4.48 -17.37
N TRP A 25 9.34 -5.78 -17.29
CA TRP A 25 9.10 -6.70 -18.39
C TRP A 25 7.67 -6.62 -18.95
N ARG A 26 6.67 -6.15 -18.16
CA ARG A 26 5.31 -5.88 -18.65
C ARG A 26 5.21 -4.69 -19.59
N PHE A 27 6.18 -3.80 -19.56
CA PHE A 27 6.19 -2.52 -20.24
C PHE A 27 7.37 -2.40 -21.20
N SER A 28 7.79 -3.52 -21.81
CA SER A 28 8.92 -3.57 -22.74
C SER A 28 8.73 -2.68 -23.96
N ASP A 29 7.49 -2.35 -24.32
CA ASP A 29 7.07 -1.43 -25.39
C ASP A 29 6.80 0.01 -24.92
N ARG A 30 6.81 0.29 -23.60
CA ARG A 30 6.54 1.58 -22.98
C ARG A 30 7.84 2.31 -22.66
N PHE A 31 8.49 2.87 -23.70
CA PHE A 31 9.75 3.59 -23.55
C PHE A 31 9.67 4.79 -22.62
N ASP A 32 8.52 5.45 -22.53
CA ASP A 32 8.25 6.55 -21.61
C ASP A 32 8.42 6.13 -20.14
N LEU A 33 7.80 5.00 -19.75
CA LEU A 33 7.94 4.45 -18.40
C LEU A 33 9.35 3.95 -18.12
N GLN A 34 9.99 3.28 -19.09
CA GLN A 34 11.37 2.81 -18.93
C GLN A 34 12.34 3.98 -18.76
N MET A 35 12.18 5.07 -19.52
CA MET A 35 12.97 6.27 -19.37
C MET A 35 12.82 6.90 -17.99
N LEU A 36 11.58 7.01 -17.48
CA LEU A 36 11.33 7.50 -16.12
C LEU A 36 12.04 6.67 -15.06
N VAL A 37 11.92 5.33 -15.14
CA VAL A 37 12.55 4.43 -14.18
C VAL A 37 14.07 4.57 -14.20
N GLN A 38 14.69 4.58 -15.38
CA GLN A 38 16.16 4.72 -15.50
C GLN A 38 16.63 6.08 -15.00
N SER A 39 15.91 7.16 -15.31
CA SER A 39 16.20 8.51 -14.81
C SER A 39 16.11 8.58 -13.28
N ALA A 40 15.00 8.12 -12.71
CA ALA A 40 14.80 8.11 -11.27
C ALA A 40 15.84 7.25 -10.54
N ARG A 41 16.17 6.09 -11.09
CA ARG A 41 17.22 5.19 -10.59
C ARG A 41 18.60 5.85 -10.61
N SER A 42 18.96 6.48 -11.73
CA SER A 42 20.25 7.14 -11.87
C SER A 42 20.41 8.27 -10.85
N VAL A 43 19.39 9.11 -10.66
CA VAL A 43 19.44 10.18 -9.65
C VAL A 43 19.47 9.59 -8.24
N ALA A 44 18.64 8.59 -7.94
CA ALA A 44 18.59 7.95 -6.63
C ALA A 44 19.95 7.32 -6.26
N ARG A 45 20.46 6.42 -7.08
CA ARG A 45 21.72 5.67 -6.82
C ARG A 45 22.98 6.51 -7.05
N GLY A 46 22.85 7.62 -7.73
CA GLY A 46 23.93 8.59 -7.95
C GLY A 46 23.88 9.76 -6.95
N THR A 47 23.10 10.77 -7.26
CA THR A 47 23.08 12.04 -6.50
C THR A 47 22.56 11.84 -5.08
N VAL A 48 21.41 11.19 -4.91
CA VAL A 48 20.79 10.99 -3.59
C VAL A 48 21.67 10.09 -2.72
N ALA A 49 22.21 9.00 -3.25
CA ALA A 49 23.08 8.09 -2.48
C ALA A 49 24.33 8.79 -1.97
N ARG A 50 24.97 9.64 -2.80
CA ARG A 50 26.12 10.45 -2.35
C ARG A 50 25.75 11.45 -1.26
N MET A 51 24.58 12.06 -1.33
CA MET A 51 24.09 12.97 -0.30
C MET A 51 23.86 12.25 1.04
N VAL A 52 23.26 11.07 1.00
CA VAL A 52 23.06 10.24 2.19
C VAL A 52 24.39 9.84 2.80
N ALA A 53 25.34 9.33 2.00
CA ALA A 53 26.67 8.96 2.44
C ALA A 53 27.49 10.18 2.94
N GLY A 54 27.26 11.36 2.36
CA GLY A 54 27.90 12.62 2.76
C GLY A 54 27.29 13.29 4.00
N GLY A 55 26.25 12.72 4.60
CA GLY A 55 25.66 13.21 5.84
C GLY A 55 24.62 14.33 5.67
N GLU A 56 24.14 14.62 4.47
CA GLU A 56 23.06 15.63 4.25
C GLU A 56 21.75 15.29 4.98
N ARG A 57 21.55 14.02 5.34
CA ARG A 57 20.44 13.59 6.21
C ARG A 57 20.57 14.08 7.67
N ASN A 58 21.74 14.55 8.09
CA ASN A 58 22.01 14.86 9.49
C ASN A 58 21.63 16.30 9.87
N THR A 59 20.94 17.03 8.98
CA THR A 59 20.43 18.38 9.24
C THR A 59 18.96 18.51 8.93
N HIS A 60 18.24 19.31 9.73
CA HIS A 60 16.83 19.65 9.53
C HIS A 60 16.66 20.81 8.54
N GLU A 61 17.68 21.60 8.35
CA GLU A 61 17.66 22.77 7.49
C GLU A 61 17.64 22.41 6.01
N TRP A 62 17.12 23.31 5.20
CA TRP A 62 17.15 23.19 3.77
C TRP A 62 18.50 23.72 3.25
N THR A 63 19.35 22.82 2.81
CA THR A 63 20.72 23.14 2.38
C THR A 63 20.80 23.37 0.88
N ALA A 64 21.93 23.92 0.42
CA ALA A 64 22.25 24.03 -1.01
C ALA A 64 22.33 22.65 -1.68
N GLY A 65 22.83 21.61 -0.97
CA GLY A 65 22.84 20.23 -1.45
C GLY A 65 21.44 19.68 -1.72
N LYS A 66 20.50 19.93 -0.81
CA LYS A 66 19.09 19.55 -1.01
C LYS A 66 18.41 20.31 -2.15
N SER A 67 18.77 21.59 -2.35
CA SER A 67 18.33 22.35 -3.52
C SER A 67 18.86 21.75 -4.84
N ALA A 68 20.15 21.40 -4.88
CA ALA A 68 20.74 20.74 -6.04
C ALA A 68 20.12 19.36 -6.34
N MET A 69 19.63 18.63 -5.32
CA MET A 69 18.84 17.42 -5.53
C MET A 69 17.55 17.69 -6.30
N MET A 70 16.83 18.76 -5.94
CA MET A 70 15.60 19.12 -6.66
C MET A 70 15.90 19.51 -8.12
N GLU A 71 16.99 20.24 -8.35
CA GLU A 71 17.46 20.57 -9.70
C GLU A 71 17.85 19.30 -10.50
N ALA A 72 18.42 18.29 -9.83
CA ALA A 72 18.70 17.00 -10.46
C ALA A 72 17.43 16.24 -10.86
N PHE A 73 16.33 16.33 -10.09
CA PHE A 73 15.05 15.76 -10.48
C PHE A 73 14.49 16.44 -11.73
N ASP A 74 14.62 17.76 -11.83
CA ASP A 74 14.19 18.52 -13.02
C ASP A 74 15.02 18.14 -14.24
N ALA A 75 16.34 18.15 -14.10
CA ALA A 75 17.28 17.84 -15.20
C ALA A 75 17.15 16.39 -15.70
N ALA A 76 16.79 15.45 -14.83
CA ALA A 76 16.56 14.06 -15.20
C ALA A 76 15.16 13.81 -15.78
N GLY A 77 14.30 14.82 -15.88
CA GLY A 77 12.95 14.70 -16.42
C GLY A 77 11.93 14.05 -15.48
N ILE A 78 12.27 13.84 -14.19
CA ILE A 78 11.35 13.24 -13.21
C ILE A 78 10.16 14.19 -12.99
N THR A 79 10.41 15.49 -12.88
CA THR A 79 9.34 16.49 -12.73
C THR A 79 8.46 16.56 -13.98
N SER A 80 9.07 16.54 -15.17
CA SER A 80 8.36 16.56 -16.45
C SER A 80 7.47 15.34 -16.69
N ALA A 81 7.83 14.17 -16.13
CA ALA A 81 7.04 12.95 -16.29
C ALA A 81 5.58 13.10 -15.84
N PHE A 82 5.30 14.02 -14.91
CA PHE A 82 3.96 14.21 -14.34
C PHE A 82 3.18 15.36 -15.00
N MET A 83 3.80 16.04 -15.96
CA MET A 83 3.14 17.10 -16.75
C MET A 83 2.43 16.51 -17.97
N GLU A 84 1.48 17.26 -18.54
CA GLU A 84 0.88 16.84 -19.80
C GLU A 84 1.85 17.08 -20.97
N PRO A 85 1.69 16.40 -22.10
CA PRO A 85 2.57 16.57 -23.26
C PRO A 85 2.67 18.04 -23.73
N GLU A 86 1.57 18.79 -23.65
CA GLU A 86 1.51 20.22 -24.01
C GLU A 86 2.34 21.11 -23.07
N GLU A 87 2.63 20.62 -21.86
CA GLU A 87 3.44 21.28 -20.82
C GLU A 87 4.88 20.74 -20.76
N GLY A 88 5.29 19.96 -21.75
CA GLY A 88 6.62 19.32 -21.83
C GLY A 88 6.72 17.98 -21.10
N GLY A 89 5.59 17.36 -20.74
CA GLY A 89 5.54 16.01 -20.24
C GLY A 89 5.79 14.96 -21.31
N TYR A 90 6.12 13.75 -20.91
CA TYR A 90 6.41 12.66 -21.86
C TYR A 90 5.68 11.36 -21.53
N ILE A 91 5.08 11.21 -20.34
CA ILE A 91 4.26 10.05 -20.02
C ILE A 91 2.88 10.21 -20.66
N LEU A 92 2.51 9.24 -21.50
CA LEU A 92 1.23 9.22 -22.19
C LEU A 92 0.16 8.53 -21.35
N GLY A 93 -1.00 9.16 -21.24
CA GLY A 93 -2.16 8.63 -20.51
C GLY A 93 -2.12 8.88 -19.00
N PRO A 94 -2.83 8.06 -18.20
CA PRO A 94 -2.87 8.17 -16.75
C PRO A 94 -1.48 7.99 -16.13
N LYS A 95 -1.21 8.66 -15.01
CA LYS A 95 0.14 8.79 -14.42
C LYS A 95 0.32 8.09 -13.08
N ASN A 96 -0.67 7.29 -12.63
CA ASN A 96 -0.60 6.62 -11.33
C ASN A 96 0.55 5.60 -11.25
N LEU A 97 0.70 4.80 -12.29
CA LEU A 97 1.82 3.85 -12.39
C LEU A 97 3.16 4.59 -12.49
N ALA A 98 3.26 5.63 -13.32
CA ALA A 98 4.48 6.43 -13.47
C ALA A 98 4.90 7.05 -12.13
N MET A 99 3.97 7.64 -11.39
CA MET A 99 4.22 8.21 -10.06
C MET A 99 4.70 7.15 -9.07
N SER A 100 4.10 5.97 -9.10
CA SER A 100 4.47 4.84 -8.26
C SER A 100 5.85 4.28 -8.59
N LEU A 101 6.23 4.20 -9.87
CA LEU A 101 7.56 3.80 -10.31
C LEU A 101 8.62 4.81 -9.85
N ALA A 102 8.37 6.11 -10.01
CA ALA A 102 9.29 7.14 -9.53
C ALA A 102 9.46 7.10 -8.01
N ALA A 103 8.36 6.97 -7.25
CA ALA A 103 8.39 6.83 -5.80
C ALA A 103 9.23 5.62 -5.37
N PHE A 104 9.03 4.49 -6.03
CA PHE A 104 9.74 3.24 -5.75
C PHE A 104 11.25 3.38 -5.98
N GLU A 105 11.67 3.93 -7.14
CA GLU A 105 13.09 4.10 -7.46
C GLU A 105 13.80 5.08 -6.54
N LEU A 106 13.16 6.21 -6.21
CA LEU A 106 13.76 7.20 -5.30
C LEU A 106 13.84 6.65 -3.86
N ALA A 107 12.78 6.00 -3.37
CA ALA A 107 12.75 5.42 -2.04
C ALA A 107 13.63 4.17 -1.90
N TRP A 108 14.08 3.57 -2.99
CA TRP A 108 15.11 2.52 -2.98
C TRP A 108 16.36 2.97 -2.25
N VAL A 109 16.64 4.26 -2.27
CA VAL A 109 17.77 4.89 -1.57
C VAL A 109 17.29 5.68 -0.35
N ASP A 110 16.35 6.62 -0.52
CA ASP A 110 15.94 7.53 0.55
C ASP A 110 14.48 7.97 0.44
N GLY A 111 13.69 7.74 1.50
CA GLY A 111 12.28 8.12 1.56
C GLY A 111 12.05 9.64 1.56
N GLY A 112 12.99 10.41 2.12
CA GLY A 112 12.92 11.87 2.12
C GLY A 112 13.10 12.48 0.73
N ALA A 113 13.99 11.91 -0.08
CA ALA A 113 14.18 12.31 -1.47
C ALA A 113 12.92 12.04 -2.32
N ALA A 114 12.33 10.85 -2.16
CA ALA A 114 11.05 10.52 -2.80
C ALA A 114 9.95 11.50 -2.40
N THR A 115 9.83 11.79 -1.12
CA THR A 115 8.84 12.73 -0.58
C THR A 115 9.07 14.16 -1.09
N ALA A 116 10.31 14.64 -1.15
CA ALA A 116 10.63 15.97 -1.66
C ALA A 116 10.19 16.14 -3.13
N SER A 117 10.43 15.10 -3.95
CA SER A 117 9.99 15.08 -5.35
C SER A 117 8.46 15.11 -5.47
N LEU A 118 7.77 14.19 -4.78
CA LEU A 118 6.34 13.95 -4.97
C LEU A 118 5.44 14.98 -4.26
N ALA A 119 5.90 15.59 -3.17
CA ALA A 119 5.07 16.52 -2.40
C ALA A 119 4.73 17.83 -3.14
N SER A 120 5.51 18.21 -4.17
CA SER A 120 5.12 19.31 -5.06
C SER A 120 3.88 18.98 -5.89
N PHE A 121 3.74 17.73 -6.31
CA PHE A 121 2.54 17.25 -7.01
C PHE A 121 1.36 17.09 -6.06
N LEU A 122 1.59 16.74 -4.80
CA LEU A 122 0.54 16.73 -3.78
C LEU A 122 -0.10 18.11 -3.62
N ALA A 123 0.68 19.19 -3.64
CA ALA A 123 0.15 20.56 -3.59
C ALA A 123 -0.63 20.95 -4.85
N LEU A 124 -0.24 20.43 -6.01
CA LEU A 124 -0.92 20.65 -7.28
C LEU A 124 -2.18 19.80 -7.45
N ALA A 125 -2.25 18.64 -6.80
CA ALA A 125 -3.35 17.69 -6.95
C ALA A 125 -4.74 18.26 -6.62
N PRO A 126 -4.97 19.07 -5.56
CA PRO A 126 -6.26 19.75 -5.33
C PRO A 126 -6.72 20.57 -6.52
N ILE A 127 -5.78 21.25 -7.17
CA ILE A 127 -6.04 22.10 -8.33
C ILE A 127 -6.34 21.24 -9.56
N GLN A 128 -5.59 20.17 -9.77
CA GLN A 128 -5.80 19.23 -10.89
C GLN A 128 -7.14 18.51 -10.80
N GLU A 129 -7.52 18.07 -9.60
CA GLU A 129 -8.73 17.27 -9.40
C GLU A 129 -10.02 18.09 -9.33
N CYS A 130 -9.96 19.26 -8.68
CA CYS A 130 -11.13 20.06 -8.38
C CYS A 130 -11.07 21.51 -8.90
N GLY A 131 -9.92 21.97 -9.39
CA GLY A 131 -9.71 23.35 -9.85
C GLY A 131 -10.56 23.73 -11.06
N THR A 132 -10.74 25.05 -11.24
CA THR A 132 -11.31 25.56 -12.49
C THR A 132 -10.30 25.38 -13.64
N PRO A 133 -10.74 25.39 -14.91
CA PRO A 133 -9.81 25.28 -16.04
C PRO A 133 -8.68 26.33 -16.01
N GLU A 134 -9.00 27.55 -15.55
CA GLU A 134 -8.04 28.65 -15.42
C GLU A 134 -7.02 28.38 -14.32
N GLN A 135 -7.46 27.88 -13.16
CA GLN A 135 -6.57 27.49 -12.07
C GLN A 135 -5.64 26.36 -12.50
N VAL A 136 -6.20 25.32 -13.14
CA VAL A 136 -5.43 24.16 -13.63
C VAL A 136 -4.35 24.63 -14.62
N LEU A 137 -4.72 25.41 -15.63
CA LEU A 137 -3.79 25.91 -16.65
C LEU A 137 -2.68 26.75 -16.00
N HIS A 138 -3.05 27.71 -15.14
CA HIS A 138 -2.11 28.62 -14.50
C HIS A 138 -1.04 27.89 -13.68
N TYR A 139 -1.47 27.06 -12.72
CA TYR A 139 -0.53 26.40 -11.79
C TYR A 139 0.25 25.28 -12.44
N LYS A 140 -0.31 24.57 -13.42
CA LYS A 140 0.44 23.58 -14.20
C LYS A 140 1.55 24.23 -15.03
N THR A 141 1.25 25.35 -15.69
CA THR A 141 2.26 26.09 -16.46
C THR A 141 3.41 26.57 -15.56
N LEU A 142 3.11 27.07 -14.37
CA LEU A 142 4.14 27.51 -13.42
C LEU A 142 4.94 26.34 -12.84
N ALA A 143 4.30 25.22 -12.56
CA ALA A 143 4.96 24.04 -12.00
C ALA A 143 5.77 23.23 -13.03
N ALA A 144 5.45 23.37 -14.31
CA ALA A 144 6.19 22.70 -15.37
C ALA A 144 7.65 23.20 -15.45
N PRO A 145 8.63 22.32 -15.71
CA PRO A 145 10.00 22.73 -15.97
C PRO A 145 10.05 23.73 -17.16
N PRO A 146 10.98 24.72 -17.10
CA PRO A 146 11.07 25.72 -18.15
C PRO A 146 11.44 25.07 -19.49
N GLN A 147 10.79 25.55 -20.55
CA GLN A 147 11.11 25.16 -21.90
C GLN A 147 12.37 25.89 -22.41
N SER A 148 12.94 25.41 -23.51
CA SER A 148 14.15 26.00 -24.08
C SER A 148 13.94 27.49 -24.38
N GLY A 149 14.76 28.35 -23.74
CA GLY A 149 14.71 29.82 -23.89
C GLY A 149 13.91 30.55 -22.79
N GLU A 150 13.28 29.83 -21.85
CA GLU A 150 12.66 30.44 -20.69
C GLU A 150 13.68 30.57 -19.55
N ASP A 151 13.77 31.78 -18.99
CA ASP A 151 14.60 32.05 -17.77
C ASP A 151 13.72 32.09 -16.54
N ARG A 152 13.24 30.92 -16.11
CA ARG A 152 12.46 30.74 -14.88
C ARG A 152 12.77 29.42 -14.21
N LYS A 153 12.49 29.31 -12.91
CA LYS A 153 12.47 28.02 -12.20
C LYS A 153 11.03 27.52 -12.11
N PRO A 154 10.82 26.16 -12.10
CA PRO A 154 9.50 25.61 -11.88
C PRO A 154 9.01 25.96 -10.47
N TRP A 155 7.74 26.35 -10.35
CA TRP A 155 7.12 26.58 -9.06
C TRP A 155 6.93 25.26 -8.32
N ARG A 156 7.21 25.32 -7.02
CA ARG A 156 7.01 24.19 -6.11
C ARG A 156 5.87 24.53 -5.16
N GLY A 157 5.07 23.51 -4.87
CA GLY A 157 3.95 23.67 -3.94
C GLY A 157 4.13 22.93 -2.63
N ALA A 158 3.35 23.37 -1.64
CA ALA A 158 3.15 22.68 -0.36
C ALA A 158 1.65 22.49 -0.08
N PHE A 159 1.32 21.43 0.66
CA PHE A 159 -0.06 21.09 1.00
C PHE A 159 -0.29 21.30 2.50
N ALA A 160 -0.96 22.40 2.88
CA ALA A 160 -1.15 22.79 4.27
C ALA A 160 -2.50 22.31 4.83
N LEU A 161 -2.57 21.02 5.13
CA LEU A 161 -3.72 20.40 5.78
C LEU A 161 -3.56 20.32 7.30
N THR A 162 -2.47 19.68 7.77
CA THR A 162 -2.22 19.43 9.19
C THR A 162 -2.02 20.73 9.97
N GLU A 163 -2.61 20.81 11.15
CA GLU A 163 -2.62 21.98 12.02
C GLU A 163 -2.06 21.67 13.42
N PRO A 164 -1.70 22.68 14.21
CA PRO A 164 -1.34 22.48 15.62
C PRO A 164 -2.49 21.90 16.44
N ILE A 165 -2.15 21.19 17.52
CA ILE A 165 -3.14 20.70 18.51
C ILE A 165 -4.04 21.86 18.96
N PRO A 166 -5.39 21.65 19.07
CA PRO A 166 -6.10 20.34 19.08
C PRO A 166 -6.62 19.88 17.71
N TYR A 167 -6.35 20.58 16.63
CA TYR A 167 -6.91 20.30 15.30
C TYR A 167 -6.09 19.24 14.58
N VAL A 168 -6.68 18.11 14.25
CA VAL A 168 -5.98 16.98 13.58
C VAL A 168 -6.13 17.01 12.07
N GLY A 169 -6.95 17.90 11.52
CA GLY A 169 -7.03 18.20 10.08
C GLY A 169 -7.69 17.16 9.19
N VAL A 170 -7.27 15.91 9.25
CA VAL A 170 -7.71 14.88 8.30
C VAL A 170 -9.04 14.19 8.69
N ASP A 171 -9.33 14.10 9.97
CA ASP A 171 -10.34 13.17 10.50
C ASP A 171 -11.58 13.85 11.11
N THR A 172 -11.52 15.14 11.42
CA THR A 172 -12.52 15.77 12.27
C THR A 172 -13.47 16.72 11.55
N GLY A 173 -13.14 17.14 10.34
CA GLY A 173 -13.89 18.21 9.65
C GLY A 173 -13.80 19.57 10.35
N MET A 174 -13.08 19.65 11.48
CA MET A 174 -12.83 20.89 12.22
C MET A 174 -11.47 21.44 11.86
N LEU A 175 -11.45 22.68 11.36
CA LEU A 175 -10.25 23.38 10.95
C LEU A 175 -10.01 24.59 11.86
N GLY A 176 -8.77 24.74 12.32
CA GLY A 176 -8.30 25.93 13.03
C GLY A 176 -8.10 27.12 12.10
N GLY A 177 -7.63 26.84 10.87
CA GLY A 177 -7.48 27.85 9.81
C GLY A 177 -8.80 28.46 9.40
N LYS A 178 -8.84 29.79 9.25
CA LYS A 178 -10.04 30.56 8.98
C LYS A 178 -9.91 31.38 7.71
N VAL A 179 -11.06 31.54 7.04
CA VAL A 179 -11.24 32.45 5.91
C VAL A 179 -12.45 33.35 6.19
N THR A 180 -12.28 34.65 5.95
CA THR A 180 -13.34 35.66 6.11
C THR A 180 -13.33 36.57 4.89
N VAL A 181 -14.41 37.31 4.65
CA VAL A 181 -14.47 38.35 3.61
C VAL A 181 -13.79 39.61 4.15
N ALA A 182 -12.67 39.98 3.54
CA ALA A 182 -11.95 41.21 3.88
C ALA A 182 -12.63 42.46 3.25
N GLU A 183 -12.90 42.38 1.94
CA GLU A 183 -13.50 43.46 1.15
C GLU A 183 -14.46 42.90 0.12
N TRP A 184 -15.67 43.48 0.04
CA TRP A 184 -16.62 43.12 -1.02
C TRP A 184 -17.70 44.19 -1.13
N ASP A 185 -17.89 44.69 -2.31
CA ASP A 185 -18.92 45.66 -2.66
C ASP A 185 -20.20 45.05 -3.22
N GLY A 186 -20.24 43.72 -3.35
CA GLY A 186 -21.37 42.98 -3.90
C GLY A 186 -21.40 42.90 -5.44
N ALA A 187 -20.52 43.61 -6.13
CA ALA A 187 -20.46 43.67 -7.61
C ALA A 187 -19.16 43.08 -8.17
N ASN A 188 -18.05 43.42 -7.53
CA ASN A 188 -16.71 42.94 -7.93
C ASN A 188 -16.36 41.64 -7.19
N GLU A 189 -15.23 41.04 -7.58
CA GLU A 189 -14.70 39.85 -6.94
C GLU A 189 -14.39 40.13 -5.45
N PRO A 190 -14.89 39.28 -4.52
CA PRO A 190 -14.56 39.41 -3.10
C PRO A 190 -13.06 39.23 -2.83
N MET A 191 -12.51 40.02 -1.94
CA MET A 191 -11.19 39.78 -1.33
C MET A 191 -11.38 39.06 0.00
N LEU A 192 -10.62 37.99 0.19
CA LEU A 192 -10.69 37.14 1.36
C LEU A 192 -9.46 37.32 2.25
N GLN A 193 -9.67 37.30 3.56
CA GLN A 193 -8.58 37.22 4.53
C GLN A 193 -8.45 35.80 5.00
N VAL A 194 -7.26 35.23 4.89
CA VAL A 194 -6.92 33.87 5.34
C VAL A 194 -5.97 33.96 6.53
N ASP A 195 -6.34 33.30 7.63
CA ASP A 195 -5.48 33.08 8.81
C ASP A 195 -5.31 31.56 8.98
N LYS A 196 -4.09 31.06 8.81
CA LYS A 196 -3.80 29.63 8.85
C LYS A 196 -2.45 29.37 9.50
N ARG A 197 -2.42 28.42 10.44
CA ARG A 197 -1.18 27.85 10.97
C ARG A 197 -1.08 26.39 10.54
N GLY A 198 0.00 26.06 9.86
CA GLY A 198 0.30 24.70 9.49
C GLY A 198 1.21 24.01 10.51
N ARG A 199 1.22 22.71 10.51
CA ARG A 199 2.17 21.89 11.27
C ARG A 199 2.66 20.73 10.42
N PHE A 200 3.97 20.48 10.45
CA PHE A 200 4.62 19.41 9.67
C PHE A 200 4.40 19.52 8.16
N ILE A 201 4.35 20.73 7.62
CA ILE A 201 4.09 20.94 6.20
C ILE A 201 5.34 20.67 5.38
N THR A 202 5.23 19.68 4.50
CA THR A 202 6.32 19.25 3.58
C THR A 202 6.53 20.28 2.48
N ASN A 203 7.78 20.42 1.99
CA ASN A 203 8.23 21.32 0.95
C ASN A 203 8.13 22.83 1.27
N MET A 204 7.80 23.18 2.49
CA MET A 204 7.53 24.58 2.87
C MET A 204 8.76 25.48 2.74
N ALA A 205 9.99 24.95 2.90
CA ALA A 205 11.22 25.74 2.79
C ALA A 205 11.43 26.39 1.42
N PHE A 206 10.83 25.85 0.36
CA PHE A 206 11.01 26.31 -1.02
C PHE A 206 9.68 26.43 -1.80
N ALA A 207 8.54 26.34 -1.13
CA ALA A 207 7.23 26.45 -1.78
C ALA A 207 6.97 27.87 -2.28
N ASN A 208 6.52 27.99 -3.53
CA ASN A 208 6.07 29.25 -4.15
C ASN A 208 4.56 29.44 -3.94
N PHE A 209 3.82 28.34 -3.85
CA PHE A 209 2.39 28.35 -3.54
C PHE A 209 2.02 27.24 -2.56
N VAL A 210 0.88 27.41 -1.91
CA VAL A 210 0.36 26.47 -0.91
C VAL A 210 -1.12 26.27 -1.16
N THR A 211 -1.56 25.01 -1.20
CA THR A 211 -2.99 24.66 -1.12
C THR A 211 -3.33 24.39 0.35
N ALA A 212 -4.25 25.16 0.93
CA ALA A 212 -4.55 25.19 2.36
C ALA A 212 -6.04 24.94 2.64
N ALA A 213 -6.33 24.01 3.56
CA ALA A 213 -7.70 23.78 4.04
C ALA A 213 -8.09 24.84 5.10
N VAL A 214 -9.24 25.48 4.95
CA VAL A 214 -9.76 26.51 5.84
C VAL A 214 -11.26 26.38 6.06
N GLY A 215 -11.74 26.77 7.24
CA GLY A 215 -13.15 26.90 7.55
C GLY A 215 -13.56 28.36 7.67
N SER A 216 -14.86 28.65 7.65
CA SER A 216 -15.37 30.00 7.85
C SER A 216 -16.33 30.08 9.01
N ASP A 217 -16.20 31.13 9.81
CA ASP A 217 -17.18 31.59 10.79
C ASP A 217 -17.84 32.89 10.32
N ASP A 218 -17.45 33.42 9.13
CA ASP A 218 -18.08 34.59 8.50
C ASP A 218 -19.42 34.19 7.87
N PRO A 219 -20.55 34.82 8.22
CA PRO A 219 -21.86 34.47 7.65
C PRO A 219 -21.93 34.68 6.13
N ARG A 220 -20.98 35.41 5.54
CA ARG A 220 -20.87 35.62 4.10
C ARG A 220 -20.14 34.49 3.36
N ILE A 221 -19.59 33.49 4.07
CA ILE A 221 -18.95 32.32 3.45
C ILE A 221 -19.50 31.05 4.10
N GLN A 222 -20.04 30.15 3.29
CA GLN A 222 -20.64 28.91 3.79
C GLN A 222 -19.61 27.78 3.90
N GLY A 223 -19.39 27.24 5.09
CA GLY A 223 -18.72 25.96 5.31
C GLY A 223 -17.20 26.03 5.26
N THR A 224 -16.58 25.07 4.59
CA THR A 224 -15.13 24.89 4.50
C THR A 224 -14.71 24.82 3.03
N CYS A 225 -13.46 25.19 2.73
CA CYS A 225 -12.90 25.09 1.38
C CYS A 225 -11.40 24.82 1.43
N MET A 226 -10.81 24.64 0.27
CA MET A 226 -9.37 24.80 0.07
C MET A 226 -9.09 26.07 -0.70
N VAL A 227 -8.04 26.78 -0.31
CA VAL A 227 -7.57 28.00 -0.94
C VAL A 227 -6.14 27.87 -1.41
N ILE A 228 -5.78 28.64 -2.45
CA ILE A 228 -4.43 28.71 -2.98
C ILE A 228 -3.80 30.01 -2.46
N LEU A 229 -2.68 29.87 -1.76
CA LEU A 229 -1.88 30.95 -1.21
C LEU A 229 -0.57 31.06 -1.99
N GLU A 230 -0.14 32.24 -2.36
CA GLU A 230 1.12 32.49 -3.06
C GLU A 230 2.07 33.32 -2.19
N GLU A 231 3.36 33.14 -2.37
CA GLU A 231 4.40 33.90 -1.65
C GLU A 231 4.30 35.42 -1.90
N GLY A 232 3.75 35.82 -3.03
CA GLY A 232 3.57 37.21 -3.42
C GLY A 232 2.28 37.86 -2.95
N ASP A 233 1.38 37.15 -2.27
CA ASP A 233 0.10 37.68 -1.77
C ASP A 233 0.31 38.73 -0.68
N GLU A 234 -0.62 39.68 -0.55
CA GLU A 234 -0.57 40.75 0.46
C GLU A 234 -0.69 40.17 1.86
N GLY A 235 0.30 40.43 2.74
CA GLY A 235 0.30 40.02 4.12
C GLY A 235 1.53 39.22 4.54
N THR A 236 1.33 38.18 5.34
CA THR A 236 2.41 37.34 5.88
C THR A 236 2.37 35.94 5.31
N PHE A 237 3.42 35.58 4.57
CA PHE A 237 3.72 34.24 4.12
C PHE A 237 5.00 33.77 4.84
N ASP A 238 4.84 33.25 6.08
CA ASP A 238 5.96 32.76 6.88
C ASP A 238 6.09 31.24 6.72
N ARG A 239 7.24 30.79 6.20
CA ARG A 239 7.55 29.38 6.00
C ARG A 239 7.77 28.60 7.30
N GLY A 240 7.91 29.30 8.42
CA GLY A 240 8.19 28.70 9.72
C GLY A 240 9.60 28.12 9.87
N THR A 241 9.89 27.65 11.06
CA THR A 241 11.16 26.96 11.37
C THR A 241 11.14 25.52 10.92
N ALA A 242 12.30 25.00 10.51
CA ALA A 242 12.45 23.60 10.15
C ALA A 242 12.08 22.66 11.31
N THR A 243 11.23 21.69 11.05
CA THR A 243 10.84 20.70 12.05
C THR A 243 12.03 19.80 12.39
N LYS A 244 12.31 19.63 13.68
CA LYS A 244 13.36 18.71 14.17
C LYS A 244 12.89 17.25 14.10
N LYS A 245 12.77 16.73 12.90
CA LYS A 245 12.34 15.36 12.64
C LYS A 245 13.53 14.39 12.57
N LEU A 246 13.31 13.12 12.88
CA LEU A 246 14.33 12.07 12.84
C LEU A 246 14.32 11.29 11.52
N VAL A 247 13.36 11.55 10.66
CA VAL A 247 13.04 10.75 9.48
C VAL A 247 12.81 11.65 8.26
N HIS A 248 12.96 11.11 7.04
CA HIS A 248 12.79 11.87 5.80
C HIS A 248 13.59 13.19 5.78
N GLN A 249 14.82 13.13 6.23
CA GLN A 249 15.66 14.33 6.44
C GLN A 249 16.01 15.04 5.11
N LEU A 250 15.98 14.35 3.96
CA LEU A 250 16.19 15.00 2.67
C LEU A 250 14.96 15.76 2.16
N SER A 251 13.79 15.65 2.81
CA SER A 251 12.65 16.53 2.55
C SER A 251 12.61 17.69 3.52
N SER A 252 12.11 18.84 3.05
CA SER A 252 11.78 19.98 3.93
C SER A 252 10.48 19.70 4.68
N THR A 253 10.41 20.10 5.94
CA THR A 253 9.18 20.11 6.74
C THR A 253 9.25 21.24 7.73
N SER A 254 8.19 22.05 7.84
CA SER A 254 8.13 23.17 8.81
C SER A 254 6.70 23.47 9.28
N ASP A 255 6.58 24.41 10.20
CA ASP A 255 5.33 24.83 10.82
C ASP A 255 5.01 26.27 10.35
N PRO A 256 4.42 26.47 9.15
CA PRO A 256 4.20 27.80 8.56
C PRO A 256 3.06 28.57 9.21
N VAL A 257 3.12 29.90 9.03
CA VAL A 257 2.04 30.82 9.42
C VAL A 257 1.67 31.69 8.21
N PHE A 258 0.39 31.70 7.89
CA PHE A 258 -0.18 32.50 6.83
C PHE A 258 -1.20 33.47 7.38
N ASN A 259 -1.05 34.75 7.04
CA ASN A 259 -2.06 35.78 7.26
C ASN A 259 -2.08 36.63 5.98
N LEU A 260 -2.92 36.22 5.03
CA LEU A 260 -2.87 36.68 3.64
C LEU A 260 -4.23 37.16 3.16
N LYS A 261 -4.22 38.21 2.35
CA LYS A 261 -5.36 38.69 1.61
C LYS A 261 -5.29 38.19 0.18
N ILE A 262 -6.32 37.45 -0.23
CA ILE A 262 -6.38 36.80 -1.54
C ILE A 262 -7.71 37.06 -2.25
N PRO A 263 -7.78 37.06 -3.59
CA PRO A 263 -9.07 37.10 -4.30
C PRO A 263 -9.84 35.78 -4.13
N ALA A 264 -11.16 35.83 -4.15
CA ALA A 264 -12.02 34.65 -4.00
C ALA A 264 -11.86 33.60 -5.10
N SER A 265 -11.36 34.01 -6.29
CA SER A 265 -10.95 33.10 -7.38
C SER A 265 -9.83 32.12 -6.98
N ARG A 266 -9.16 32.33 -5.85
CA ARG A 266 -8.19 31.39 -5.24
C ARG A 266 -8.85 30.26 -4.44
N ILE A 267 -10.19 30.24 -4.29
CA ILE A 267 -10.90 29.06 -3.78
C ILE A 267 -10.76 27.95 -4.85
N VAL A 268 -10.23 26.79 -4.47
CA VAL A 268 -10.06 25.66 -5.37
C VAL A 268 -11.43 25.20 -5.90
N GLY A 269 -11.54 25.17 -7.23
CA GLY A 269 -12.79 24.84 -7.93
C GLY A 269 -13.79 25.98 -8.02
N GLY A 270 -13.41 27.17 -7.53
CA GLY A 270 -14.26 28.35 -7.56
C GLY A 270 -15.41 28.33 -6.56
N TYR A 271 -16.32 29.28 -6.75
CA TYR A 271 -17.46 29.48 -5.85
C TYR A 271 -18.69 29.99 -6.62
N THR A 272 -19.85 29.92 -5.99
CA THR A 272 -21.08 30.62 -6.41
C THR A 272 -21.52 31.61 -5.35
N VAL A 273 -22.25 32.66 -5.75
CA VAL A 273 -22.83 33.61 -4.82
C VAL A 273 -24.35 33.44 -4.84
N VAL A 274 -24.92 33.17 -3.65
CA VAL A 274 -26.37 33.07 -3.46
C VAL A 274 -26.77 33.97 -2.30
N ASP A 275 -27.66 34.91 -2.54
CA ASP A 275 -28.15 35.87 -1.53
C ASP A 275 -27.03 36.61 -0.74
N GLY A 276 -25.93 36.94 -1.43
CA GLY A 276 -24.78 37.62 -0.83
C GLY A 276 -23.88 36.69 0.00
N VAL A 277 -24.02 35.38 -0.13
CA VAL A 277 -23.18 34.38 0.53
C VAL A 277 -22.33 33.65 -0.53
N ILE A 278 -21.02 33.57 -0.25
CA ILE A 278 -20.03 32.80 -1.04
C ILE A 278 -20.18 31.33 -0.67
N ILE A 279 -20.50 30.50 -1.63
CA ILE A 279 -20.60 29.04 -1.49
C ILE A 279 -19.51 28.39 -2.31
N PRO A 280 -18.44 27.83 -1.69
CA PRO A 280 -17.42 27.07 -2.39
C PRO A 280 -18.03 25.89 -3.14
N ASN A 281 -17.59 25.63 -4.35
CA ASN A 281 -18.13 24.53 -5.18
C ASN A 281 -17.72 23.15 -4.61
N PHE A 282 -16.60 23.08 -3.87
CA PHE A 282 -16.14 21.89 -3.16
C PHE A 282 -15.79 22.24 -1.72
N ASN A 283 -16.21 21.41 -0.77
CA ASN A 283 -15.68 21.49 0.59
C ASN A 283 -14.29 20.83 0.67
N HIS A 284 -13.53 21.14 1.73
CA HIS A 284 -12.18 20.61 1.91
C HIS A 284 -12.13 19.06 1.92
N GLY A 285 -13.14 18.41 2.50
CA GLY A 285 -13.20 16.94 2.58
C GLY A 285 -13.30 16.28 1.22
N GLN A 286 -14.11 16.82 0.31
CA GLN A 286 -14.23 16.33 -1.06
C GLN A 286 -12.91 16.45 -1.83
N VAL A 287 -12.21 17.58 -1.65
CA VAL A 287 -10.89 17.79 -2.28
C VAL A 287 -9.86 16.81 -1.72
N ILE A 288 -9.82 16.61 -0.41
CA ILE A 288 -8.88 15.68 0.24
C ILE A 288 -9.12 14.24 -0.22
N GLU A 289 -10.37 13.81 -0.32
CA GLU A 289 -10.73 12.47 -0.78
C GLU A 289 -10.23 12.22 -2.20
N ALA A 290 -10.43 13.18 -3.10
CA ALA A 290 -9.95 13.10 -4.48
C ALA A 290 -8.42 12.98 -4.55
N VAL A 291 -7.69 13.79 -3.76
CA VAL A 291 -6.23 13.81 -3.73
C VAL A 291 -5.64 12.53 -3.15
N PHE A 292 -6.08 12.10 -1.95
CA PHE A 292 -5.46 10.97 -1.24
C PHE A 292 -5.66 9.63 -1.93
N ARG A 293 -6.63 9.52 -2.81
CA ARG A 293 -6.82 8.34 -3.64
C ARG A 293 -5.60 8.02 -4.49
N HIS A 294 -4.92 9.04 -5.03
CA HIS A 294 -3.78 8.88 -5.92
C HIS A 294 -2.43 8.86 -5.20
N THR A 295 -2.33 9.39 -3.98
CA THR A 295 -1.05 9.54 -3.27
C THR A 295 -0.71 8.40 -2.31
N ARG A 296 -1.70 7.68 -1.79
CA ARG A 296 -1.51 6.58 -0.82
C ARG A 296 -0.72 5.41 -1.39
N VAL A 297 -0.95 5.06 -2.65
CA VAL A 297 -0.29 3.90 -3.30
C VAL A 297 1.21 4.14 -3.49
N PRO A 298 1.67 5.28 -4.04
CA PRO A 298 3.10 5.60 -4.10
C PRO A 298 3.78 5.55 -2.72
N VAL A 299 3.12 6.06 -1.67
CA VAL A 299 3.66 6.01 -0.28
C VAL A 299 3.83 4.57 0.20
N GLY A 300 2.86 3.70 -0.02
CA GLY A 300 2.99 2.28 0.32
C GLY A 300 4.13 1.58 -0.45
N LEU A 301 4.35 1.97 -1.70
CA LEU A 301 5.44 1.43 -2.52
C LEU A 301 6.82 1.93 -2.09
N MET A 302 6.94 3.08 -1.44
CA MET A 302 8.23 3.54 -0.87
C MET A 302 8.75 2.56 0.18
N THR A 303 7.89 2.01 1.04
CA THR A 303 8.30 0.97 2.00
C THR A 303 8.65 -0.34 1.31
N ALA A 304 7.90 -0.76 0.29
CA ALA A 304 8.22 -1.96 -0.51
C ALA A 304 9.62 -1.86 -1.16
N ALA A 305 9.94 -0.69 -1.72
CA ALA A 305 11.26 -0.41 -2.29
C ALA A 305 12.40 -0.56 -1.27
N LYS A 306 12.20 -0.04 -0.06
CA LYS A 306 13.19 -0.17 1.02
C LYS A 306 13.42 -1.62 1.42
N LEU A 307 12.36 -2.43 1.53
CA LEU A 307 12.47 -3.86 1.83
C LEU A 307 13.29 -4.60 0.77
N LEU A 308 12.96 -4.40 -0.49
CA LEU A 308 13.66 -5.06 -1.60
C LEU A 308 15.10 -4.56 -1.72
N SER A 309 15.36 -3.28 -1.48
CA SER A 309 16.71 -2.71 -1.47
C SER A 309 17.60 -3.23 -0.34
N ALA A 310 17.02 -3.80 0.70
CA ALA A 310 17.76 -4.37 1.83
C ALA A 310 18.31 -5.78 1.56
N VAL A 311 17.75 -6.48 0.57
CA VAL A 311 18.06 -7.91 0.32
C VAL A 311 19.53 -8.11 -0.03
N GLU A 312 20.03 -7.37 -1.01
CA GLU A 312 21.40 -7.53 -1.47
C GLU A 312 22.46 -7.17 -0.41
N PRO A 313 22.39 -6.02 0.29
CA PRO A 313 23.30 -5.71 1.38
C PRO A 313 23.34 -6.78 2.46
N VAL A 314 22.18 -7.35 2.82
CA VAL A 314 22.09 -8.41 3.82
C VAL A 314 22.77 -9.69 3.32
N ILE A 315 22.55 -10.09 2.06
CA ILE A 315 23.22 -11.27 1.47
C ILE A 315 24.74 -11.06 1.50
N ARG A 316 25.25 -9.90 1.04
CA ARG A 316 26.69 -9.60 1.02
C ARG A 316 27.29 -9.64 2.41
N TYR A 317 26.61 -9.02 3.39
CA TYR A 317 27.05 -9.04 4.78
C TYR A 317 27.11 -10.46 5.32
N GLN A 318 26.05 -11.26 5.12
CA GLN A 318 26.00 -12.64 5.60
C GLN A 318 27.10 -13.53 4.98
N ARG A 319 27.44 -13.30 3.71
CA ARG A 319 28.54 -14.01 3.02
C ARG A 319 29.92 -13.56 3.50
N GLY A 320 30.08 -12.26 3.76
CA GLY A 320 31.35 -11.69 4.25
C GLY A 320 31.58 -11.86 5.74
N ARG A 321 30.57 -12.19 6.53
CA ARG A 321 30.67 -12.33 7.98
C ARG A 321 30.96 -13.77 8.38
N PHE A 322 32.27 -14.07 8.54
CA PHE A 322 32.73 -15.41 8.92
C PHE A 322 32.41 -15.74 10.37
N ARG A 323 32.05 -16.98 10.59
CA ARG A 323 31.93 -17.54 11.90
C ARG A 323 32.78 -18.81 12.01
N GLY A 324 33.93 -18.69 12.60
CA GLY A 324 34.71 -19.85 13.02
C GLY A 324 33.92 -20.74 13.96
N ALA A 325 33.95 -22.07 13.79
CA ALA A 325 33.52 -23.02 14.79
C ALA A 325 34.78 -23.54 15.50
N ALA A 326 34.62 -24.03 16.74
CA ALA A 326 35.75 -24.66 17.46
C ALA A 326 36.38 -25.75 16.59
N GLY A 327 37.69 -25.65 16.35
CA GLY A 327 38.45 -26.58 15.51
C GLY A 327 38.42 -26.28 14.00
N THR A 328 37.79 -25.21 13.51
CA THR A 328 37.92 -24.80 12.11
C THR A 328 39.17 -23.91 11.92
N LYS A 329 39.94 -24.19 10.87
CA LYS A 329 41.13 -23.41 10.52
C LYS A 329 40.76 -22.30 9.54
N PRO A 330 41.35 -21.08 9.63
CA PRO A 330 41.26 -20.07 8.59
C PRO A 330 41.59 -20.67 7.22
N GLY A 331 40.83 -20.28 6.19
CA GLY A 331 40.97 -20.82 4.83
C GLY A 331 40.27 -22.16 4.58
N SER A 332 39.65 -22.78 5.59
CA SER A 332 38.81 -23.93 5.35
C SER A 332 37.43 -23.47 4.79
N MET A 333 36.83 -24.24 3.90
CA MET A 333 35.56 -23.95 3.29
C MET A 333 34.47 -23.65 4.36
N ARG A 334 34.49 -24.36 5.48
CA ARG A 334 33.56 -24.15 6.59
C ARG A 334 33.82 -22.85 7.38
N TYR A 335 35.04 -22.36 7.40
CA TYR A 335 35.39 -21.08 7.98
C TYR A 335 35.02 -19.91 7.08
N GLU A 336 35.08 -20.10 5.77
CA GLU A 336 34.85 -19.07 4.74
C GLU A 336 33.36 -18.95 4.34
N GLN A 337 32.53 -19.89 4.73
CA GLN A 337 31.13 -19.92 4.35
C GLN A 337 30.21 -19.05 5.24
N GLY A 338 30.60 -17.91 5.73
CA GLY A 338 29.74 -16.90 6.37
C GLY A 338 28.58 -17.36 7.28
N ILE A 339 27.86 -16.43 7.86
CA ILE A 339 26.70 -16.72 8.73
C ILE A 339 25.48 -17.23 7.98
N GLN A 340 25.43 -17.11 6.68
CA GLN A 340 24.37 -17.66 5.82
C GLN A 340 24.25 -19.19 5.86
N GLN A 341 25.22 -19.90 6.44
CA GLN A 341 25.11 -21.31 6.78
C GLN A 341 24.05 -21.59 7.86
N ARG A 342 23.54 -20.57 8.51
CA ARG A 342 22.49 -20.70 9.50
C ARG A 342 21.15 -20.60 8.84
N GLN A 343 20.39 -21.68 8.88
CA GLN A 343 19.05 -21.75 8.38
C GLN A 343 18.15 -20.62 8.94
N ASP A 344 18.32 -20.26 10.22
CA ASP A 344 17.59 -19.15 10.81
C ASP A 344 17.82 -17.82 10.09
N ALA A 345 19.07 -17.44 9.82
CA ALA A 345 19.39 -16.19 9.12
C ALA A 345 18.81 -16.17 7.70
N LEU A 346 18.91 -17.28 6.98
CA LEU A 346 18.34 -17.41 5.64
C LEU A 346 16.80 -17.37 5.64
N HIS A 347 16.16 -18.08 6.57
CA HIS A 347 14.69 -18.08 6.67
C HIS A 347 14.13 -16.69 6.99
N ARG A 348 14.80 -15.93 7.86
CA ARG A 348 14.41 -14.55 8.17
C ARG A 348 14.59 -13.63 6.96
N LEU A 349 15.66 -13.80 6.19
CA LEU A 349 15.87 -13.05 4.95
C LEU A 349 14.81 -13.41 3.88
N VAL A 350 14.44 -14.68 3.77
CA VAL A 350 13.35 -15.12 2.90
C VAL A 350 12.02 -14.45 3.30
N ASP A 351 11.73 -14.32 4.59
CA ASP A 351 10.53 -13.62 5.07
C ASP A 351 10.56 -12.12 4.70
N VAL A 352 11.69 -11.46 4.84
CA VAL A 352 11.87 -10.05 4.42
C VAL A 352 11.62 -9.91 2.93
N TRP A 353 12.24 -10.78 2.12
CA TRP A 353 12.11 -10.72 0.67
C TRP A 353 10.70 -11.05 0.20
N ALA A 354 10.08 -12.11 0.72
CA ALA A 354 8.71 -12.48 0.39
C ALA A 354 7.71 -11.36 0.71
N THR A 355 7.92 -10.65 1.84
CA THR A 355 7.12 -9.47 2.20
C THR A 355 7.35 -8.32 1.22
N GLY A 356 8.58 -8.04 0.87
CA GLY A 356 8.93 -6.98 -0.09
C GLY A 356 8.28 -7.18 -1.46
N GLU A 357 8.34 -8.41 -1.99
CA GLU A 357 7.69 -8.77 -3.27
C GLU A 357 6.17 -8.68 -3.18
N ALA A 358 5.56 -9.18 -2.09
CA ALA A 358 4.11 -9.07 -1.88
C ALA A 358 3.65 -7.61 -1.77
N ALA A 359 4.42 -6.77 -1.08
CA ALA A 359 4.16 -5.35 -0.95
C ALA A 359 4.27 -4.60 -2.30
N ALA A 360 5.28 -4.93 -3.11
CA ALA A 360 5.45 -4.39 -4.45
C ALA A 360 4.30 -4.84 -5.37
N SER A 361 3.96 -6.12 -5.38
CA SER A 361 2.86 -6.66 -6.16
C SER A 361 1.52 -5.99 -5.84
N LEU A 362 1.19 -5.83 -4.54
CA LEU A 362 -0.03 -5.15 -4.10
C LEU A 362 -0.06 -3.70 -4.58
N GLY A 363 1.02 -2.95 -4.38
CA GLY A 363 1.08 -1.53 -4.71
C GLY A 363 1.06 -1.28 -6.22
N PHE A 364 1.82 -2.04 -7.02
CA PHE A 364 1.81 -1.89 -8.48
C PHE A 364 0.49 -2.35 -9.10
N ALA A 365 -0.18 -3.38 -8.54
CA ALA A 365 -1.53 -3.75 -8.95
C ALA A 365 -2.53 -2.61 -8.71
N ALA A 366 -2.47 -1.96 -7.54
CA ALA A 366 -3.30 -0.79 -7.24
C ALA A 366 -3.01 0.37 -8.20
N SER A 367 -1.74 0.65 -8.52
CA SER A 367 -1.37 1.71 -9.46
C SER A 367 -1.92 1.47 -10.87
N ARG A 368 -1.75 0.24 -11.40
CA ARG A 368 -2.33 -0.16 -12.69
C ARG A 368 -3.86 -0.08 -12.70
N LEU A 369 -4.48 -0.44 -11.57
CA LEU A 369 -5.92 -0.35 -11.43
C LEU A 369 -6.42 1.09 -11.54
N PHE A 370 -5.73 2.06 -10.93
CA PHE A 370 -6.09 3.47 -11.05
C PHE A 370 -5.91 3.99 -12.48
N ASP A 371 -4.88 3.56 -13.21
CA ASP A 371 -4.71 3.92 -14.62
C ASP A 371 -5.89 3.44 -15.50
N VAL A 372 -6.53 2.32 -15.14
CA VAL A 372 -7.76 1.85 -15.78
C VAL A 372 -9.00 2.60 -15.27
N LEU A 373 -9.05 2.93 -13.98
CA LEU A 373 -10.22 3.50 -13.33
C LEU A 373 -10.42 4.99 -13.68
N ASP A 374 -9.35 5.78 -13.81
CA ASP A 374 -9.46 7.23 -14.09
C ASP A 374 -10.21 7.55 -15.38
N PRO A 375 -9.96 6.86 -16.52
CA PRO A 375 -10.79 7.04 -17.72
C PRO A 375 -12.26 6.63 -17.51
N LEU A 376 -12.51 5.55 -16.78
CA LEU A 376 -13.88 5.09 -16.47
C LEU A 376 -14.62 6.09 -15.59
N GLU A 377 -13.93 6.72 -14.66
CA GLU A 377 -14.52 7.76 -13.81
C GLU A 377 -14.91 9.01 -14.62
N LYS A 378 -14.07 9.42 -15.56
CA LYS A 378 -14.40 10.51 -16.51
C LYS A 378 -15.65 10.15 -17.33
N GLN A 379 -15.72 8.92 -17.86
CA GLN A 379 -16.88 8.42 -18.59
C GLN A 379 -18.16 8.40 -17.71
N LYS A 380 -18.05 7.87 -16.49
CA LYS A 380 -19.16 7.89 -15.51
C LYS A 380 -19.67 9.32 -15.29
N ARG A 381 -18.78 10.27 -15.01
CA ARG A 381 -19.15 11.69 -14.79
C ARG A 381 -19.89 12.27 -16.02
N ALA A 382 -19.42 11.99 -17.21
CA ALA A 382 -20.07 12.42 -18.45
C ALA A 382 -21.48 11.84 -18.62
N ILE A 383 -21.63 10.51 -18.44
CA ILE A 383 -22.91 9.80 -18.53
C ILE A 383 -23.91 10.33 -17.50
N LEU A 384 -23.49 10.49 -16.24
CA LEU A 384 -24.37 10.98 -15.17
C LEU A 384 -24.78 12.44 -15.40
N LYS A 385 -23.89 13.28 -15.91
CA LYS A 385 -24.17 14.66 -16.30
C LYS A 385 -25.21 14.71 -17.41
N GLU A 386 -25.07 13.88 -18.44
CA GLU A 386 -26.03 13.79 -19.55
C GLU A 386 -27.43 13.33 -19.05
N ARG A 387 -27.45 12.42 -18.07
CA ARG A 387 -28.70 11.98 -17.40
C ARG A 387 -29.26 12.99 -16.41
N GLY A 388 -28.66 14.16 -16.24
CA GLY A 388 -29.10 15.20 -15.28
C GLY A 388 -28.94 14.83 -13.81
N VAL A 389 -28.09 13.84 -13.50
CA VAL A 389 -27.84 13.37 -12.13
C VAL A 389 -26.89 14.34 -11.43
N GLN A 390 -27.31 14.89 -10.28
CA GLN A 390 -26.51 15.82 -9.48
C GLN A 390 -26.53 15.44 -7.99
N GLY A 391 -25.36 15.43 -7.38
CA GLY A 391 -25.15 15.17 -5.95
C GLY A 391 -25.03 13.69 -5.58
N VAL A 392 -24.26 13.44 -4.52
CA VAL A 392 -23.80 12.09 -4.08
C VAL A 392 -24.95 11.07 -3.93
N ARG A 393 -26.09 11.50 -3.36
CA ARG A 393 -27.25 10.60 -3.17
C ARG A 393 -27.89 10.18 -4.49
N ALA A 394 -27.98 11.13 -5.44
CA ALA A 394 -28.54 10.86 -6.76
C ALA A 394 -27.60 9.96 -7.58
N GLU A 395 -26.29 10.19 -7.52
CA GLU A 395 -25.28 9.32 -8.14
C GLU A 395 -25.36 7.89 -7.60
N LYS A 396 -25.38 7.72 -6.28
CA LYS A 396 -25.50 6.40 -5.66
C LYS A 396 -26.76 5.67 -6.10
N LYS A 397 -27.89 6.39 -6.23
CA LYS A 397 -29.15 5.82 -6.73
C LYS A 397 -29.04 5.42 -8.20
N ALA A 398 -28.38 6.25 -9.02
CA ALA A 398 -28.22 6.00 -10.46
C ALA A 398 -27.30 4.80 -10.75
N LEU A 399 -26.33 4.51 -9.89
CA LEU A 399 -25.40 3.39 -10.03
C LEU A 399 -25.98 2.05 -9.52
N ARG A 400 -27.13 2.05 -8.83
CA ARG A 400 -27.68 0.81 -8.22
C ARG A 400 -27.93 -0.31 -9.22
N GLU A 401 -28.39 0.00 -10.40
CA GLU A 401 -28.58 -0.99 -11.47
C GLU A 401 -27.25 -1.57 -11.94
N SER A 402 -26.25 -0.71 -12.14
CA SER A 402 -24.91 -1.15 -12.53
C SER A 402 -24.22 -1.99 -11.46
N GLU A 403 -24.50 -1.76 -10.16
CA GLU A 403 -24.05 -2.62 -9.07
C GLU A 403 -24.62 -4.05 -9.18
N LEU A 404 -25.91 -4.18 -9.47
CA LEU A 404 -26.56 -5.48 -9.65
C LEU A 404 -26.01 -6.20 -10.90
N GLN A 405 -25.83 -5.46 -11.99
CA GLN A 405 -25.26 -5.98 -13.23
C GLN A 405 -23.80 -6.40 -13.06
N ALA A 406 -23.02 -5.68 -12.24
CA ALA A 406 -21.66 -6.06 -11.89
C ALA A 406 -21.60 -7.38 -11.12
N ILE A 407 -22.54 -7.59 -10.18
CA ILE A 407 -22.67 -8.87 -9.46
C ILE A 407 -23.10 -10.00 -10.41
N GLU A 408 -24.05 -9.73 -11.31
CA GLU A 408 -24.48 -10.66 -12.35
C GLU A 408 -23.28 -11.11 -13.21
N LEU A 409 -22.49 -10.17 -13.73
CA LEU A 409 -21.32 -10.40 -14.55
C LEU A 409 -20.33 -11.39 -13.88
N LEU A 410 -20.08 -11.24 -12.58
CA LEU A 410 -19.15 -12.09 -11.82
C LEU A 410 -19.61 -13.56 -11.70
N THR A 411 -20.89 -13.86 -11.98
CA THR A 411 -21.44 -15.23 -11.96
C THR A 411 -21.50 -15.88 -13.33
N MET A 412 -21.23 -15.13 -14.38
CA MET A 412 -21.33 -15.60 -15.77
C MET A 412 -20.08 -16.40 -16.21
N ARG A 413 -20.30 -17.23 -17.21
CA ARG A 413 -19.20 -17.99 -17.84
C ARG A 413 -18.54 -17.15 -18.93
N ALA A 414 -17.26 -17.39 -19.15
CA ALA A 414 -16.55 -16.80 -20.29
C ALA A 414 -17.23 -17.17 -21.61
N GLY A 415 -17.39 -16.20 -22.53
CA GLY A 415 -18.07 -16.38 -23.81
C GLY A 415 -19.60 -16.26 -23.77
N ASP A 416 -20.18 -15.90 -22.64
CA ASP A 416 -21.60 -15.54 -22.54
C ASP A 416 -21.83 -14.15 -23.16
N ALA A 417 -22.70 -14.06 -24.18
CA ALA A 417 -22.98 -12.82 -24.90
C ALA A 417 -23.52 -11.70 -23.98
N ARG A 418 -24.30 -12.06 -22.97
CA ARG A 418 -24.75 -11.08 -21.94
C ARG A 418 -23.57 -10.62 -21.09
N GLY A 419 -22.68 -11.53 -20.71
CA GLY A 419 -21.46 -11.21 -19.96
C GLY A 419 -20.55 -10.27 -20.74
N GLU A 420 -20.37 -10.48 -22.04
CA GLU A 420 -19.58 -9.59 -22.90
C GLU A 420 -20.21 -8.20 -22.99
N ALA A 421 -21.55 -8.11 -23.12
CA ALA A 421 -22.26 -6.84 -23.14
C ALA A 421 -22.14 -6.07 -21.81
N LEU A 422 -22.24 -6.77 -20.67
CA LEU A 422 -22.07 -6.15 -19.35
C LEU A 422 -20.61 -5.71 -19.11
N ALA A 423 -19.64 -6.48 -19.54
CA ALA A 423 -18.22 -6.12 -19.43
C ALA A 423 -17.86 -4.89 -20.29
N ALA A 424 -18.58 -4.66 -21.39
CA ALA A 424 -18.41 -3.50 -22.25
C ALA A 424 -19.13 -2.23 -21.71
N ASP A 425 -20.04 -2.35 -20.73
CA ASP A 425 -20.73 -1.20 -20.14
C ASP A 425 -19.77 -0.41 -19.22
N PRO A 426 -19.54 0.91 -19.48
CA PRO A 426 -18.61 1.71 -18.70
C PRO A 426 -19.00 1.85 -17.22
N LEU A 427 -20.31 1.88 -16.89
CA LEU A 427 -20.78 2.01 -15.52
C LEU A 427 -20.59 0.71 -14.74
N VAL A 428 -20.84 -0.44 -15.37
CA VAL A 428 -20.56 -1.76 -14.77
C VAL A 428 -19.08 -1.94 -14.52
N SER A 429 -18.24 -1.62 -15.51
CA SER A 429 -16.79 -1.66 -15.39
C SER A 429 -16.28 -0.70 -14.32
N TYR A 430 -16.81 0.54 -14.27
CA TYR A 430 -16.50 1.51 -13.21
C TYR A 430 -16.82 0.95 -11.82
N VAL A 431 -18.01 0.40 -11.61
CA VAL A 431 -18.44 -0.14 -10.30
C VAL A 431 -17.49 -1.25 -9.83
N LEU A 432 -17.13 -2.19 -10.71
CA LEU A 432 -16.18 -3.26 -10.36
C LEU A 432 -14.80 -2.72 -10.02
N LYS A 433 -14.25 -1.85 -10.86
CA LYS A 433 -12.92 -1.30 -10.66
C LYS A 433 -12.84 -0.35 -9.46
N SER A 434 -13.88 0.45 -9.22
CA SER A 434 -13.97 1.31 -8.04
C SER A 434 -14.04 0.49 -6.74
N SER A 435 -14.88 -0.55 -6.71
CA SER A 435 -15.00 -1.45 -5.54
C SER A 435 -13.65 -2.13 -5.20
N GLU A 436 -12.89 -2.54 -6.20
CA GLU A 436 -11.54 -3.09 -6.03
C GLU A 436 -10.56 -2.02 -5.54
N ALA A 437 -10.53 -0.84 -6.16
CA ALA A 437 -9.63 0.25 -5.83
C ALA A 437 -9.84 0.80 -4.42
N ASP A 438 -11.09 0.88 -3.96
CA ASP A 438 -11.47 1.37 -2.62
C ASP A 438 -10.97 0.45 -1.48
N VAL A 439 -10.54 -0.77 -1.81
CA VAL A 439 -9.89 -1.69 -0.87
C VAL A 439 -8.38 -1.75 -1.11
N LEU A 440 -7.92 -1.83 -2.37
CA LEU A 440 -6.49 -1.96 -2.68
C LEU A 440 -5.69 -0.71 -2.29
N CYS A 441 -6.24 0.47 -2.49
CA CYS A 441 -5.57 1.72 -2.16
C CYS A 441 -5.24 1.83 -0.66
N PRO A 442 -6.21 1.75 0.26
CA PRO A 442 -5.92 1.77 1.69
C PRO A 442 -5.13 0.54 2.16
N ALA A 443 -5.35 -0.66 1.58
CA ALA A 443 -4.61 -1.86 1.92
C ALA A 443 -3.12 -1.72 1.58
N THR A 444 -2.79 -1.15 0.42
CA THR A 444 -1.39 -0.90 0.01
C THR A 444 -0.69 -0.03 1.04
N LYS A 445 -1.32 1.07 1.43
CA LYS A 445 -0.71 1.94 2.44
C LYS A 445 -0.63 1.24 3.80
N LEU A 446 -1.73 0.70 4.30
CA LEU A 446 -1.83 0.10 5.62
C LEU A 446 -0.84 -1.07 5.82
N TRP A 447 -0.86 -2.03 4.92
CA TRP A 447 -0.04 -3.24 5.07
C TRP A 447 1.42 -3.00 4.76
N ASN A 448 1.70 -2.29 3.66
CA ASN A 448 3.08 -2.05 3.25
C ASN A 448 3.82 -1.19 4.27
N THR A 449 3.20 -0.12 4.79
CA THR A 449 3.88 0.76 5.75
C THR A 449 3.85 0.21 7.18
N GLY A 450 2.79 -0.51 7.58
CA GLY A 450 2.69 -1.11 8.90
C GLY A 450 3.55 -2.39 9.02
N HIS A 451 3.15 -3.45 8.32
CA HIS A 451 3.89 -4.72 8.35
C HIS A 451 5.28 -4.59 7.71
N GLY A 452 5.38 -3.83 6.60
CA GLY A 452 6.66 -3.59 5.93
C GLY A 452 7.69 -2.89 6.83
N ALA A 453 7.31 -1.93 7.67
CA ALA A 453 8.22 -1.31 8.62
C ALA A 453 8.76 -2.32 9.65
N ASN A 454 7.93 -3.26 10.12
CA ASN A 454 8.38 -4.34 11.00
C ASN A 454 9.39 -5.26 10.29
N MET A 455 9.17 -5.56 9.03
CA MET A 455 10.09 -6.40 8.25
C MET A 455 11.36 -5.62 7.86
N MET A 456 11.30 -4.29 7.73
CA MET A 456 12.50 -3.47 7.56
C MET A 456 13.37 -3.47 8.84
N ARG A 457 12.75 -3.41 10.03
CA ARG A 457 13.45 -3.64 11.30
C ARG A 457 14.13 -5.02 11.34
N GLU A 458 13.47 -6.03 10.79
CA GLU A 458 14.01 -7.39 10.70
C GLU A 458 15.25 -7.43 9.80
N ALA A 459 15.23 -6.75 8.66
CA ALA A 459 16.37 -6.61 7.77
C ALA A 459 17.57 -5.94 8.46
N VAL A 460 17.35 -4.86 9.22
CA VAL A 460 18.38 -4.21 10.04
C VAL A 460 18.98 -5.21 11.04
N SER A 461 18.13 -5.99 11.71
CA SER A 461 18.52 -7.00 12.70
C SER A 461 19.45 -8.09 12.10
N LEU A 462 19.24 -8.44 10.83
CA LEU A 462 20.08 -9.42 10.12
C LEU A 462 21.52 -8.93 9.87
N MET A 463 21.77 -7.63 9.93
CA MET A 463 23.09 -7.02 9.86
C MET A 463 23.78 -6.91 11.25
N GLY A 464 23.07 -7.28 12.33
CA GLY A 464 23.59 -7.12 13.69
C GLY A 464 23.85 -5.66 14.05
N GLY A 465 24.84 -5.37 14.88
CA GLY A 465 25.21 -4.01 15.26
C GLY A 465 25.65 -3.11 14.11
N TYR A 466 26.11 -3.68 13.01
CA TYR A 466 26.46 -2.91 11.81
C TYR A 466 25.19 -2.29 11.15
N GLY A 467 24.06 -2.96 11.24
CA GLY A 467 22.80 -2.50 10.65
C GLY A 467 22.29 -1.14 11.13
N ILE A 468 22.77 -0.68 12.31
CA ILE A 468 22.36 0.62 12.90
C ILE A 468 23.40 1.74 12.72
N THR A 469 24.49 1.49 11.98
CA THR A 469 25.52 2.51 11.73
C THR A 469 25.24 3.28 10.45
N GLU A 470 25.77 4.50 10.33
CA GLU A 470 25.59 5.35 9.15
C GLU A 470 26.32 4.81 7.92
N ASP A 471 27.40 4.09 8.12
CA ASP A 471 28.19 3.45 7.06
C ASP A 471 27.72 2.04 6.68
N CYS A 472 26.59 1.60 7.25
CA CYS A 472 25.98 0.33 6.88
C CYS A 472 25.57 0.33 5.40
N PRO A 473 26.04 -0.62 4.58
CA PRO A 473 25.64 -0.72 3.19
C PRO A 473 24.11 -0.75 3.04
N GLY A 474 23.60 0.04 2.10
CA GLY A 474 22.16 0.15 1.85
C GLY A 474 21.42 1.07 2.83
N PHE A 475 22.06 1.73 3.78
CA PHE A 475 21.48 2.72 4.72
C PHE A 475 20.28 2.18 5.50
N LEU A 476 20.36 0.93 5.98
CA LEU A 476 19.19 0.17 6.45
C LEU A 476 18.47 0.80 7.65
N ALA A 477 19.20 1.30 8.64
CA ALA A 477 18.58 1.96 9.82
C ALA A 477 17.78 3.20 9.42
N GLY A 478 18.35 4.04 8.54
CA GLY A 478 17.65 5.21 8.02
C GLY A 478 16.36 4.83 7.29
N LYS A 479 16.39 3.80 6.45
CA LYS A 479 15.22 3.28 5.73
C LYS A 479 14.16 2.72 6.67
N TRP A 480 14.57 2.01 7.71
CA TRP A 480 13.63 1.54 8.74
C TRP A 480 12.93 2.69 9.45
N MET A 481 13.69 3.70 9.89
CA MET A 481 13.13 4.88 10.55
C MET A 481 12.19 5.65 9.61
N ASP A 482 12.56 5.85 8.35
CA ASP A 482 11.72 6.50 7.34
C ASP A 482 10.38 5.77 7.15
N SER A 483 10.38 4.44 7.19
CA SER A 483 9.16 3.62 7.04
C SER A 483 8.13 3.87 8.16
N GLN A 484 8.57 4.29 9.35
CA GLN A 484 7.66 4.67 10.45
C GLN A 484 6.86 5.93 10.11
N LEU A 485 7.45 6.90 9.42
CA LEU A 485 6.73 8.11 9.03
C LEU A 485 5.70 7.81 7.93
N GLU A 486 6.02 6.92 7.02
CA GLU A 486 5.12 6.54 5.92
C GLU A 486 3.80 5.93 6.41
N ALA A 487 3.76 5.35 7.61
CA ALA A 487 2.53 4.88 8.25
C ALA A 487 1.62 6.03 8.75
N THR A 488 2.14 7.26 8.86
CA THR A 488 1.42 8.38 9.49
C THR A 488 0.81 9.37 8.51
N TYR A 489 1.55 9.83 7.52
CA TYR A 489 1.02 10.84 6.58
C TYR A 489 0.13 10.21 5.48
N GLU A 490 -0.59 11.02 4.70
CA GLU A 490 -1.65 10.59 3.75
C GLU A 490 -2.79 9.82 4.44
N GLY A 491 -3.05 10.15 5.68
CA GLY A 491 -3.99 9.48 6.58
C GLY A 491 -3.33 8.34 7.36
N PRO A 492 -3.41 8.38 8.70
CA PRO A 492 -2.85 7.35 9.57
C PRO A 492 -3.56 6.00 9.37
N GLU A 493 -2.99 4.92 9.92
CA GLU A 493 -3.50 3.55 9.78
C GLU A 493 -4.98 3.42 10.12
N ALA A 494 -5.47 4.12 11.16
CA ALA A 494 -6.88 4.10 11.54
C ALA A 494 -7.81 4.62 10.42
N VAL A 495 -7.36 5.62 9.64
CA VAL A 495 -8.13 6.14 8.50
C VAL A 495 -8.19 5.10 7.38
N GLN A 496 -7.07 4.42 7.11
CA GLN A 496 -7.03 3.34 6.11
C GLN A 496 -7.97 2.18 6.49
N ARG A 497 -7.89 1.73 7.75
CA ARG A 497 -8.79 0.68 8.27
C ARG A 497 -10.25 1.09 8.16
N ARG A 498 -10.60 2.33 8.55
CA ARG A 498 -11.96 2.84 8.44
C ARG A 498 -12.48 2.79 7.01
N GLN A 499 -11.68 3.20 6.03
CA GLN A 499 -12.08 3.16 4.61
C GLN A 499 -12.33 1.73 4.16
N MET A 500 -11.45 0.80 4.48
CA MET A 500 -11.62 -0.62 4.14
C MET A 500 -12.90 -1.20 4.75
N THR A 501 -13.20 -0.89 6.02
CA THR A 501 -14.37 -1.44 6.72
C THR A 501 -15.71 -1.06 6.10
N ILE A 502 -15.76 0.00 5.30
CA ILE A 502 -16.95 0.41 4.55
C ILE A 502 -17.10 -0.47 3.31
N THR A 503 -16.05 -0.58 2.51
CA THR A 503 -16.12 -1.26 1.21
C THR A 503 -16.12 -2.77 1.32
N MET A 504 -15.37 -3.36 2.27
CA MET A 504 -15.25 -4.82 2.43
C MET A 504 -16.56 -5.53 2.78
N THR A 505 -17.62 -4.77 3.12
CA THR A 505 -18.97 -5.30 3.39
C THR A 505 -19.94 -5.06 2.25
N SER A 506 -19.53 -4.38 1.17
CA SER A 506 -20.42 -4.12 0.03
C SER A 506 -20.72 -5.41 -0.76
N ASP A 507 -21.93 -5.51 -1.29
CA ASP A 507 -22.36 -6.68 -2.06
C ASP A 507 -21.46 -6.94 -3.27
N VAL A 508 -21.01 -5.87 -3.96
CA VAL A 508 -20.13 -5.94 -5.11
C VAL A 508 -18.76 -6.52 -4.70
N PHE A 509 -18.15 -5.96 -3.64
CA PHE A 509 -16.86 -6.46 -3.15
C PHE A 509 -16.94 -7.92 -2.71
N LEU A 510 -17.98 -8.30 -1.98
CA LEU A 510 -18.17 -9.68 -1.52
C LEU A 510 -18.38 -10.66 -2.69
N ALA A 511 -19.04 -10.21 -3.76
CA ALA A 511 -19.14 -11.00 -4.99
C ALA A 511 -17.78 -11.17 -5.69
N GLN A 512 -16.99 -10.08 -5.80
CA GLN A 512 -15.62 -10.14 -6.32
C GLN A 512 -14.73 -11.05 -5.47
N PHE A 513 -14.82 -10.93 -4.15
CA PHE A 513 -14.03 -11.74 -3.23
C PHE A 513 -14.31 -13.25 -3.39
N ARG A 514 -15.58 -13.64 -3.57
CA ARG A 514 -15.95 -15.03 -3.90
C ARG A 514 -15.34 -15.48 -5.24
N ALA A 515 -15.36 -14.62 -6.24
CA ALA A 515 -14.74 -14.92 -7.52
C ALA A 515 -13.20 -15.10 -7.37
N TRP A 516 -12.55 -14.31 -6.54
CA TRP A 516 -11.12 -14.46 -6.23
C TRP A 516 -10.80 -15.74 -5.46
N ILE A 517 -11.65 -16.19 -4.54
CA ILE A 517 -11.50 -17.52 -3.90
C ILE A 517 -11.53 -18.62 -4.95
N ALA A 518 -12.52 -18.59 -5.85
CA ALA A 518 -12.63 -19.56 -6.94
C ALA A 518 -11.43 -19.52 -7.90
N GLU A 519 -10.89 -18.33 -8.17
CA GLU A 519 -9.66 -18.12 -8.93
C GLU A 519 -8.46 -18.79 -8.25
N MET A 520 -8.25 -18.54 -6.95
CA MET A 520 -7.16 -19.15 -6.19
C MET A 520 -7.28 -20.68 -6.14
N ARG A 521 -8.48 -21.23 -6.05
CA ARG A 521 -8.71 -22.68 -6.14
C ARG A 521 -8.30 -23.26 -7.51
N ARG A 522 -8.63 -22.55 -8.61
CA ARG A 522 -8.19 -22.95 -9.96
C ARG A 522 -6.66 -22.89 -10.11
N ILE A 523 -6.06 -21.82 -9.63
CA ILE A 523 -4.60 -21.64 -9.63
C ILE A 523 -3.94 -22.74 -8.81
N ALA A 524 -4.46 -23.09 -7.65
CA ALA A 524 -3.93 -24.16 -6.82
C ALA A 524 -3.87 -25.51 -7.54
N SER A 525 -4.86 -25.80 -8.39
CA SER A 525 -4.89 -27.02 -9.19
C SER A 525 -3.87 -27.02 -10.35
N ALA A 526 -3.65 -25.86 -10.97
CA ALA A 526 -2.73 -25.70 -12.10
C ALA A 526 -1.28 -25.45 -11.65
N ASN A 527 -1.08 -24.77 -10.52
CA ASN A 527 0.22 -24.30 -10.01
C ASN A 527 0.32 -24.56 -8.50
N PRO A 528 0.41 -25.81 -8.04
CA PRO A 528 0.34 -26.18 -6.62
C PRO A 528 1.49 -25.61 -5.77
N GLY A 529 2.64 -25.25 -6.38
CA GLY A 529 3.82 -24.71 -5.72
C GLY A 529 3.69 -23.27 -5.23
N THR A 530 2.63 -22.54 -5.62
CA THR A 530 2.48 -21.09 -5.34
C THR A 530 1.86 -20.77 -3.97
N GLY A 531 1.34 -21.75 -3.23
CA GLY A 531 0.59 -21.51 -1.98
C GLY A 531 -0.85 -21.03 -2.20
N ALA A 532 -1.36 -21.06 -3.44
CA ALA A 532 -2.72 -20.61 -3.77
C ALA A 532 -3.81 -21.39 -3.03
N CYS A 533 -3.59 -22.67 -2.72
CA CYS A 533 -4.51 -23.49 -1.92
C CYS A 533 -4.62 -22.97 -0.48
N THR A 534 -3.48 -22.68 0.14
CA THR A 534 -3.38 -22.08 1.49
C THR A 534 -4.10 -20.76 1.53
N LEU A 535 -3.83 -19.89 0.54
CA LEU A 535 -4.45 -18.58 0.44
C LEU A 535 -5.97 -18.67 0.26
N ALA A 536 -6.46 -19.53 -0.63
CA ALA A 536 -7.90 -19.74 -0.86
C ALA A 536 -8.61 -20.16 0.44
N SER A 537 -8.00 -21.05 1.23
CA SER A 537 -8.57 -21.51 2.50
C SER A 537 -8.60 -20.38 3.56
N ALA A 538 -7.58 -19.53 3.59
CA ALA A 538 -7.55 -18.34 4.47
C ALA A 538 -8.61 -17.30 4.04
N MET A 539 -8.82 -17.11 2.74
CA MET A 539 -9.87 -16.22 2.21
C MET A 539 -11.27 -16.73 2.57
N GLU A 540 -11.53 -18.04 2.47
CA GLU A 540 -12.79 -18.66 2.89
C GLU A 540 -13.04 -18.43 4.39
N MET A 541 -12.02 -18.61 5.23
CA MET A 541 -12.10 -18.37 6.68
C MET A 541 -12.43 -16.90 6.98
N TRP A 542 -11.75 -15.96 6.34
CA TRP A 542 -12.01 -14.54 6.50
C TRP A 542 -13.47 -14.18 6.12
N GLN A 543 -13.94 -14.68 4.97
CA GLN A 543 -15.30 -14.41 4.51
C GLN A 543 -16.36 -15.00 5.46
N TRP A 544 -16.13 -16.22 5.94
CA TRP A 544 -17.00 -16.85 6.93
C TRP A 544 -17.04 -16.04 8.23
N THR A 545 -15.87 -15.60 8.72
CA THR A 545 -15.75 -14.79 9.93
C THR A 545 -16.50 -13.48 9.81
N LEU A 546 -16.35 -12.76 8.69
CA LEU A 546 -17.11 -11.53 8.44
C LEU A 546 -18.62 -11.79 8.49
N ASN A 547 -19.10 -12.84 7.79
CA ASN A 547 -20.52 -13.20 7.79
C ASN A 547 -21.03 -13.59 9.18
N HIS A 548 -20.22 -14.26 9.98
CA HIS A 548 -20.53 -14.60 11.37
C HIS A 548 -20.65 -13.33 12.22
N LEU A 549 -19.68 -12.45 12.21
CA LEU A 549 -19.65 -11.24 13.03
C LEU A 549 -20.77 -10.25 12.68
N GLN A 550 -21.20 -10.19 11.42
CA GLN A 550 -22.34 -9.36 11.02
C GLN A 550 -23.69 -9.82 11.63
N ARG A 551 -23.79 -11.08 12.03
CA ARG A 551 -25.00 -11.69 12.63
C ARG A 551 -24.90 -11.85 14.13
N ALA A 552 -23.68 -12.00 14.65
CA ALA A 552 -23.41 -12.26 16.05
C ALA A 552 -23.58 -11.02 16.93
N THR A 553 -23.94 -11.25 18.17
CA THR A 553 -23.98 -10.24 19.24
C THR A 553 -23.06 -10.67 20.38
N ASP A 554 -22.62 -9.69 21.16
CA ASP A 554 -21.95 -9.98 22.43
C ASP A 554 -22.95 -10.45 23.50
N PRO A 555 -22.51 -10.88 24.69
CA PRO A 555 -23.39 -11.31 25.80
C PRO A 555 -24.39 -10.24 26.22
N TYR A 556 -24.13 -8.97 25.90
CA TYR A 556 -25.01 -7.83 26.22
C TYR A 556 -26.00 -7.49 25.10
N GLY A 557 -26.03 -8.26 24.02
CA GLY A 557 -26.92 -8.08 22.88
C GLY A 557 -26.46 -7.03 21.86
N SER A 558 -25.25 -6.45 21.99
CA SER A 558 -24.70 -5.50 21.02
C SER A 558 -24.08 -6.23 19.83
N LYS A 559 -24.35 -5.77 18.60
CA LYS A 559 -23.77 -6.35 17.38
C LYS A 559 -22.25 -6.34 17.42
N LEU A 560 -21.61 -7.46 17.06
CA LEU A 560 -20.16 -7.55 16.98
C LEU A 560 -19.60 -6.72 15.84
N TYR A 561 -20.15 -6.82 14.65
CA TYR A 561 -19.75 -5.97 13.53
C TYR A 561 -20.53 -4.66 13.53
N HIS A 562 -19.90 -3.60 14.02
CA HIS A 562 -20.48 -2.25 14.06
C HIS A 562 -19.38 -1.20 13.86
N GLY A 563 -19.66 -0.10 13.15
CA GLY A 563 -18.66 0.91 12.81
C GLY A 563 -17.91 1.56 13.99
N GLN A 564 -18.53 1.57 15.17
CA GLN A 564 -17.87 2.04 16.40
C GLN A 564 -17.06 0.94 17.14
N ARG A 565 -17.20 -0.32 16.74
CA ARG A 565 -16.44 -1.45 17.29
C ARG A 565 -15.15 -1.68 16.51
N GLN A 566 -14.26 -0.71 16.58
CA GLN A 566 -13.00 -0.73 15.82
C GLN A 566 -12.10 -1.92 16.19
N GLY A 567 -12.15 -2.41 17.44
CA GLY A 567 -11.45 -3.64 17.86
C GLY A 567 -11.91 -4.92 17.15
N VAL A 568 -13.04 -4.88 16.43
CA VAL A 568 -13.52 -5.98 15.57
C VAL A 568 -13.28 -5.67 14.11
N THR A 569 -13.76 -4.49 13.66
CA THR A 569 -13.78 -4.16 12.24
C THR A 569 -12.38 -3.91 11.68
N PHE A 570 -11.48 -3.32 12.47
CA PHE A 570 -10.11 -3.00 12.05
C PHE A 570 -9.24 -4.27 11.95
N GLU A 571 -9.39 -5.21 12.88
CA GLU A 571 -8.69 -6.50 12.83
C GLU A 571 -9.05 -7.29 11.55
N LEU A 572 -10.34 -7.28 11.14
CA LEU A 572 -10.74 -7.88 9.86
C LEU A 572 -10.15 -7.17 8.65
N ALA A 573 -10.01 -5.84 8.70
CA ALA A 573 -9.35 -5.10 7.64
C ALA A 573 -7.86 -5.45 7.55
N ASP A 574 -7.17 -5.59 8.68
CA ASP A 574 -5.77 -6.03 8.72
C ASP A 574 -5.60 -7.45 8.15
N ALA A 575 -6.49 -8.38 8.52
CA ALA A 575 -6.51 -9.73 7.95
C ALA A 575 -6.72 -9.72 6.42
N LEU A 576 -7.60 -8.84 5.92
CA LEU A 576 -7.83 -8.69 4.47
C LEU A 576 -6.58 -8.20 3.74
N CYS A 577 -5.79 -7.31 4.34
CA CYS A 577 -4.54 -6.82 3.74
C CYS A 577 -3.55 -7.96 3.46
N TRP A 578 -3.38 -8.89 4.40
CA TRP A 578 -2.53 -10.08 4.22
C TRP A 578 -2.98 -10.94 3.03
N LEU A 579 -4.29 -11.13 2.90
CA LEU A 579 -4.88 -11.90 1.79
C LEU A 579 -4.63 -11.24 0.44
N LEU A 580 -4.85 -9.93 0.36
CA LEU A 580 -4.66 -9.16 -0.86
C LEU A 580 -3.20 -9.15 -1.31
N ALA A 581 -2.25 -8.86 -0.39
CA ALA A 581 -0.83 -8.84 -0.70
C ALA A 581 -0.36 -10.19 -1.27
N SER A 582 -0.76 -11.29 -0.63
CA SER A 582 -0.42 -12.64 -1.08
C SER A 582 -1.07 -13.00 -2.41
N ARG A 583 -2.33 -12.58 -2.65
CA ARG A 583 -3.02 -12.82 -3.91
C ARG A 583 -2.30 -12.14 -5.08
N PHE A 584 -1.98 -10.86 -4.95
CA PHE A 584 -1.34 -10.13 -6.04
C PHE A 584 0.08 -10.60 -6.31
N GLN A 585 0.82 -11.06 -5.29
CA GLN A 585 2.12 -11.69 -5.49
C GLN A 585 2.00 -12.97 -6.32
N ILE A 586 1.02 -13.83 -6.05
CA ILE A 586 0.78 -15.04 -6.84
C ILE A 586 0.43 -14.68 -8.29
N LEU A 587 -0.47 -13.72 -8.51
CA LEU A 587 -0.86 -13.29 -9.85
C LEU A 587 0.31 -12.72 -10.65
N ASP A 588 1.17 -11.93 -10.03
CA ASP A 588 2.37 -11.38 -10.66
C ASP A 588 3.34 -12.48 -11.13
N VAL A 589 3.55 -13.51 -10.32
CA VAL A 589 4.44 -14.63 -10.68
C VAL A 589 3.85 -15.45 -11.83
N LEU A 590 2.53 -15.67 -11.84
CA LEU A 590 1.88 -16.37 -12.94
C LEU A 590 1.92 -15.57 -14.26
N GLU A 591 1.79 -14.27 -14.18
CA GLU A 591 1.94 -13.40 -15.35
C GLU A 591 3.39 -13.41 -15.86
N LEU A 592 4.38 -13.35 -14.96
CA LEU A 592 5.80 -13.51 -15.32
C LEU A 592 6.04 -14.86 -16.01
N GLN A 593 5.49 -15.95 -15.48
CA GLN A 593 5.57 -17.28 -16.09
C GLN A 593 4.98 -17.32 -17.50
N ALA A 594 3.84 -16.65 -17.70
CA ALA A 594 3.13 -16.66 -18.98
C ALA A 594 3.77 -15.75 -20.05
N SER A 595 4.29 -14.60 -19.65
CA SER A 595 4.68 -13.51 -20.56
C SER A 595 6.15 -13.10 -20.47
N GLY A 596 6.87 -13.51 -19.43
CA GLY A 596 8.25 -13.10 -19.20
C GLY A 596 9.24 -13.48 -20.30
N SER A 597 8.96 -14.52 -21.08
CA SER A 597 9.80 -14.91 -22.23
C SER A 597 9.80 -13.88 -23.38
N GLY A 598 8.85 -12.95 -23.40
CA GLY A 598 8.80 -11.86 -24.38
C GLY A 598 9.83 -10.75 -24.11
N ASP A 599 10.41 -10.67 -22.92
CA ASP A 599 11.45 -9.73 -22.56
C ASP A 599 12.81 -10.43 -22.48
N ALA A 600 13.83 -9.87 -23.14
CA ALA A 600 15.14 -10.50 -23.25
C ALA A 600 15.83 -10.69 -21.88
N VAL A 601 15.63 -9.75 -20.96
CA VAL A 601 16.22 -9.81 -19.62
C VAL A 601 15.51 -10.82 -18.72
N ALA A 602 14.16 -10.83 -18.78
CA ALA A 602 13.35 -11.77 -18.00
C ALA A 602 13.45 -13.20 -18.53
N ALA A 603 13.65 -13.39 -19.84
CA ALA A 603 13.75 -14.70 -20.47
C ALA A 603 14.99 -15.49 -20.00
N GLU A 604 16.07 -14.80 -19.66
CA GLU A 604 17.29 -15.43 -19.16
C GLU A 604 17.05 -15.97 -17.74
N GLY A 605 17.09 -17.31 -17.62
CA GLY A 605 16.86 -17.98 -16.33
C GLY A 605 15.40 -17.93 -15.82
N LEU A 606 14.44 -17.64 -16.70
CA LEU A 606 13.03 -17.45 -16.34
C LEU A 606 12.45 -18.58 -15.48
N ALA A 607 12.71 -19.84 -15.84
CA ALA A 607 12.18 -20.99 -15.10
C ALA A 607 12.67 -21.01 -13.65
N GLY A 608 13.96 -20.76 -13.41
CA GLY A 608 14.54 -20.67 -12.06
C GLY A 608 13.99 -19.48 -11.28
N THR A 609 13.83 -18.32 -11.93
CA THR A 609 13.24 -17.12 -11.34
C THR A 609 11.79 -17.37 -10.94
N VAL A 610 10.98 -17.96 -11.80
CA VAL A 610 9.57 -18.31 -11.53
C VAL A 610 9.47 -19.30 -10.37
N GLN A 611 10.35 -20.32 -10.32
CA GLN A 611 10.38 -21.26 -9.20
C GLN A 611 10.70 -20.56 -7.86
N PHE A 612 11.73 -19.74 -7.84
CA PHE A 612 12.10 -18.99 -6.64
C PHE A 612 10.99 -18.03 -6.19
N MET A 613 10.41 -17.26 -7.11
CA MET A 613 9.30 -16.36 -6.81
C MET A 613 8.05 -17.14 -6.34
N SER A 614 7.79 -18.32 -6.89
CA SER A 614 6.72 -19.21 -6.41
C SER A 614 6.96 -19.71 -4.97
N ASP A 615 8.21 -20.01 -4.62
CA ASP A 615 8.58 -20.39 -3.25
C ASP A 615 8.40 -19.21 -2.26
N LEU A 616 8.69 -17.97 -2.69
CA LEU A 616 8.36 -16.76 -1.93
C LEU A 616 6.85 -16.59 -1.75
N CYS A 617 6.05 -16.81 -2.81
CA CYS A 617 4.58 -16.78 -2.75
C CYS A 617 4.04 -17.80 -1.73
N HIS A 618 4.52 -19.04 -1.78
CA HIS A 618 4.09 -20.08 -0.85
C HIS A 618 4.44 -19.74 0.60
N THR A 619 5.65 -19.22 0.83
CA THR A 619 6.08 -18.73 2.14
C THR A 619 5.17 -17.60 2.64
N GLN A 620 4.86 -16.64 1.78
CA GLN A 620 4.00 -15.50 2.11
C GLN A 620 2.55 -15.92 2.36
N ALA A 621 2.00 -16.81 1.53
CA ALA A 621 0.65 -17.34 1.71
C ALA A 621 0.50 -18.10 3.05
N ALA A 622 1.53 -18.86 3.45
CA ALA A 622 1.53 -19.54 4.75
C ALA A 622 1.57 -18.57 5.93
N ARG A 623 2.32 -17.46 5.83
CA ARG A 623 2.34 -16.39 6.85
C ARG A 623 0.99 -15.68 6.92
N ALA A 624 0.41 -15.35 5.77
CA ALA A 624 -0.93 -14.76 5.70
C ALA A 624 -1.98 -15.68 6.33
N ALA A 625 -1.93 -16.98 6.05
CA ALA A 625 -2.83 -17.96 6.65
C ALA A 625 -2.70 -18.00 8.18
N GLY A 626 -1.48 -17.92 8.72
CA GLY A 626 -1.22 -17.86 10.16
C GLY A 626 -1.87 -16.63 10.81
N GLU A 627 -1.64 -15.43 10.26
CA GLU A 627 -2.21 -14.20 10.79
C GLU A 627 -3.74 -14.14 10.66
N VAL A 628 -4.28 -14.51 9.51
CA VAL A 628 -5.73 -14.56 9.28
C VAL A 628 -6.39 -15.55 10.24
N SER A 629 -5.80 -16.75 10.43
CA SER A 629 -6.31 -17.74 11.39
C SER A 629 -6.33 -17.22 12.82
N ARG A 630 -5.25 -16.57 13.26
CA ARG A 630 -5.15 -15.97 14.59
C ARG A 630 -6.23 -14.90 14.80
N ILE A 631 -6.31 -13.92 13.90
CA ILE A 631 -7.28 -12.81 13.98
C ILE A 631 -8.71 -13.34 13.96
N CYS A 632 -9.03 -14.22 13.01
CA CYS A 632 -10.38 -14.78 12.91
C CYS A 632 -10.76 -15.60 14.14
N ALA A 633 -9.85 -16.39 14.70
CA ALA A 633 -10.10 -17.15 15.92
C ALA A 633 -10.36 -16.23 17.13
N GLU A 634 -9.55 -15.20 17.32
CA GLU A 634 -9.75 -14.20 18.38
C GLU A 634 -11.11 -13.50 18.25
N LEU A 635 -11.53 -13.14 17.05
CA LEU A 635 -12.80 -12.45 16.81
C LEU A 635 -14.01 -13.37 16.97
N VAL A 636 -13.90 -14.65 16.63
CA VAL A 636 -14.99 -15.64 16.75
C VAL A 636 -15.16 -16.10 18.19
N PHE A 637 -14.06 -16.42 18.87
CA PHE A 637 -14.10 -17.02 20.21
C PHE A 637 -13.96 -16.00 21.35
N GLY A 638 -13.27 -14.88 21.13
CA GLY A 638 -12.92 -13.91 22.18
C GLY A 638 -14.11 -13.19 22.81
N TYR A 639 -15.28 -13.22 22.18
CA TYR A 639 -16.52 -12.65 22.71
C TYR A 639 -17.48 -13.67 23.29
N ASN A 640 -17.09 -14.95 23.37
CA ASN A 640 -17.91 -16.02 23.93
C ASN A 640 -17.65 -16.16 25.43
N GLU A 641 -18.63 -15.79 26.26
CA GLU A 641 -18.67 -16.11 27.67
C GLU A 641 -19.50 -17.41 27.92
N HIS A 642 -19.16 -18.49 27.24
CA HIS A 642 -19.85 -19.74 27.47
C HIS A 642 -19.47 -20.30 28.85
N PRO A 643 -20.40 -20.72 29.72
CA PRO A 643 -20.10 -21.23 31.05
C PRO A 643 -19.18 -22.47 31.06
N GLY A 644 -19.07 -23.18 29.93
CA GLY A 644 -18.14 -24.29 29.73
C GLY A 644 -16.81 -23.92 29.12
N TRP A 645 -16.62 -22.65 28.73
CA TRP A 645 -15.35 -22.10 28.28
C TRP A 645 -14.52 -21.65 29.47
N ASN A 646 -13.94 -22.61 30.13
CA ASN A 646 -12.89 -22.40 31.13
C ASN A 646 -11.55 -22.76 30.47
N GLU A 647 -10.47 -22.68 31.22
CA GLU A 647 -9.12 -23.07 30.78
C GLU A 647 -9.02 -24.51 30.25
N GLN A 648 -10.03 -25.32 30.46
CA GLN A 648 -10.09 -26.72 30.04
C GLN A 648 -10.72 -26.89 28.63
N GLY A 649 -11.28 -25.83 28.06
CA GLY A 649 -11.89 -25.83 26.73
C GLY A 649 -13.22 -26.61 26.66
N CYS A 650 -13.93 -26.49 25.54
CA CYS A 650 -15.10 -27.30 25.25
C CYS A 650 -14.70 -28.53 24.42
N SER A 651 -14.42 -29.63 25.07
CA SER A 651 -14.12 -30.94 24.44
C SER A 651 -15.32 -31.52 23.66
N HIS A 652 -16.51 -30.86 23.73
CA HIS A 652 -17.76 -31.35 23.14
C HIS A 652 -17.93 -31.02 21.67
N CYS A 653 -16.97 -30.28 21.05
CA CYS A 653 -17.13 -29.75 19.68
C CYS A 653 -16.56 -30.66 18.59
N TYR A 654 -15.92 -31.77 18.95
CA TYR A 654 -15.46 -32.76 17.98
C TYR A 654 -16.39 -33.95 17.95
N THR A 655 -16.91 -34.30 16.80
CA THR A 655 -17.54 -35.60 16.56
C THR A 655 -16.48 -36.67 16.31
N ALA A 656 -16.80 -37.93 16.58
CA ALA A 656 -15.88 -39.04 16.30
C ALA A 656 -15.41 -39.07 14.83
N GLY A 657 -16.29 -38.77 13.88
CA GLY A 657 -15.92 -38.71 12.46
C GLY A 657 -14.93 -37.57 12.13
N GLU A 658 -15.03 -36.43 12.81
CA GLU A 658 -14.06 -35.31 12.61
C GLU A 658 -12.67 -35.66 13.15
N LEU A 659 -12.60 -36.47 14.21
CA LEU A 659 -11.34 -37.00 14.73
C LEU A 659 -10.75 -38.05 13.78
N ASP A 660 -11.59 -38.91 13.18
CA ASP A 660 -11.16 -39.92 12.20
C ASP A 660 -10.60 -39.24 10.92
N ASP A 661 -11.23 -38.17 10.42
CA ASP A 661 -10.75 -37.38 9.29
C ASP A 661 -9.40 -36.70 9.58
N LEU A 662 -9.19 -36.26 10.82
CA LEU A 662 -7.91 -35.71 11.28
C LEU A 662 -6.83 -36.79 11.38
N GLU A 663 -7.14 -37.97 11.89
CA GLU A 663 -6.20 -39.10 12.00
C GLU A 663 -5.74 -39.60 10.63
N GLU A 664 -6.65 -39.63 9.64
CA GLU A 664 -6.30 -40.04 8.27
C GLU A 664 -5.31 -39.07 7.63
N THR A 665 -5.38 -37.79 8.02
CA THR A 665 -4.55 -36.72 7.44
C THR A 665 -3.27 -36.45 8.23
N ILE A 666 -3.33 -36.58 9.56
CA ILE A 666 -2.18 -36.39 10.46
C ILE A 666 -2.14 -37.57 11.43
N PRO A 667 -1.47 -38.70 11.04
CA PRO A 667 -1.38 -39.88 11.89
C PRO A 667 -0.86 -39.56 13.29
N GLY A 668 -1.56 -40.05 14.30
CA GLY A 668 -1.22 -39.83 15.71
C GLY A 668 -1.87 -38.62 16.38
N ILE A 669 -2.64 -37.80 15.63
CA ILE A 669 -3.32 -36.63 16.23
C ILE A 669 -4.46 -37.00 17.17
N THR A 670 -5.10 -38.13 16.91
CA THR A 670 -6.21 -38.65 17.77
C THR A 670 -5.72 -39.09 19.12
N SER A 671 -4.46 -39.50 19.27
CA SER A 671 -3.89 -39.80 20.61
C SER A 671 -3.87 -38.57 21.53
N PHE A 672 -3.67 -37.37 20.95
CA PHE A 672 -3.79 -36.09 21.67
C PHE A 672 -5.24 -35.77 22.06
N ALA A 673 -6.18 -36.07 21.18
CA ALA A 673 -7.60 -35.77 21.41
C ALA A 673 -8.25 -36.76 22.39
N THR A 674 -7.87 -38.04 22.37
CA THR A 674 -8.36 -39.05 23.29
C THR A 674 -7.86 -38.83 24.70
N ASP A 675 -6.61 -38.44 24.92
CA ASP A 675 -6.07 -38.09 26.22
C ASP A 675 -6.80 -36.91 26.88
N VAL A 676 -7.27 -35.97 26.10
CA VAL A 676 -8.07 -34.82 26.57
C VAL A 676 -9.51 -35.24 26.89
N VAL A 677 -10.08 -36.14 26.09
CA VAL A 677 -11.47 -36.63 26.28
C VAL A 677 -11.54 -37.56 27.49
N ASP A 678 -10.57 -38.45 27.69
CA ASP A 678 -10.54 -39.40 28.81
C ASP A 678 -10.24 -38.74 30.15
N SER A 679 -9.52 -37.64 30.19
CA SER A 679 -9.22 -36.89 31.42
C SER A 679 -10.44 -36.16 32.00
N HIS A 680 -11.53 -35.99 31.27
CA HIS A 680 -12.71 -35.22 31.67
C HIS A 680 -13.99 -36.06 31.90
N GLY A 681 -13.86 -37.38 32.04
CA GLY A 681 -14.85 -38.28 32.66
C GLY A 681 -16.28 -38.10 32.13
N GLY A 682 -16.60 -38.67 31.00
CA GLY A 682 -17.98 -39.00 30.64
C GLY A 682 -18.63 -38.07 29.66
N HIS A 683 -18.66 -38.49 28.41
CA HIS A 683 -19.51 -37.91 27.36
C HIS A 683 -21.00 -37.98 27.75
N PRO A 684 -21.73 -36.88 27.82
CA PRO A 684 -23.17 -36.95 27.70
C PRO A 684 -23.53 -37.06 26.22
N GLN A 685 -23.62 -38.25 25.68
CA GLN A 685 -24.12 -38.54 24.33
C GLN A 685 -25.54 -38.02 24.02
N LYS A 686 -26.10 -37.15 24.87
CA LYS A 686 -27.49 -36.67 24.76
C LYS A 686 -27.69 -35.16 24.84
N ALA A 687 -26.69 -34.36 25.00
CA ALA A 687 -26.83 -32.93 24.86
C ALA A 687 -26.38 -32.56 23.42
N GLY A 688 -27.30 -32.07 22.62
CA GLY A 688 -26.95 -31.46 21.31
C GLY A 688 -25.89 -30.36 21.50
N PRO A 689 -25.27 -29.88 20.43
CA PRO A 689 -24.22 -28.87 20.52
C PRO A 689 -24.73 -27.71 21.39
N CYS A 690 -23.90 -27.27 22.34
CA CYS A 690 -24.25 -26.14 23.18
C CYS A 690 -24.52 -24.91 22.32
N ALA A 691 -25.46 -24.05 22.73
CA ALA A 691 -25.86 -22.88 21.95
C ALA A 691 -24.68 -21.96 21.58
N GLY A 692 -23.60 -21.95 22.39
CA GLY A 692 -22.35 -21.25 22.09
C GLY A 692 -21.45 -21.95 21.07
N CYS A 693 -21.65 -23.28 20.85
CA CYS A 693 -20.88 -24.07 19.88
C CYS A 693 -21.56 -24.12 18.48
N VAL A 694 -22.77 -23.58 18.33
CA VAL A 694 -23.44 -23.50 17.04
C VAL A 694 -22.64 -22.54 16.16
N GLY A 695 -21.99 -23.05 15.10
CA GLY A 695 -21.06 -22.33 14.22
C GLY A 695 -19.58 -22.48 14.61
N ALA A 696 -19.24 -22.82 15.84
CA ALA A 696 -17.85 -23.07 16.23
C ALA A 696 -17.27 -24.31 15.52
N GLY A 697 -18.08 -25.36 15.32
CA GLY A 697 -17.67 -26.54 14.56
C GLY A 697 -17.33 -26.25 13.10
N ASP A 698 -18.05 -25.34 12.43
CA ASP A 698 -17.74 -24.92 11.07
C ASP A 698 -16.42 -24.17 11.02
N PHE A 699 -16.19 -23.25 11.96
CA PHE A 699 -14.94 -22.52 12.06
C PHE A 699 -13.76 -23.47 12.32
N GLN A 700 -13.92 -24.41 13.22
CA GLN A 700 -12.88 -25.38 13.54
C GLN A 700 -12.54 -26.28 12.34
N ARG A 701 -13.53 -26.74 11.57
CA ARG A 701 -13.29 -27.48 10.31
C ARG A 701 -12.51 -26.64 9.30
N MET A 702 -12.83 -25.35 9.18
CA MET A 702 -12.06 -24.46 8.30
C MET A 702 -10.63 -24.24 8.80
N GLN A 703 -10.43 -24.11 10.11
CA GLN A 703 -9.11 -23.96 10.71
C GLN A 703 -8.26 -25.23 10.51
N ASN A 704 -8.83 -26.39 10.69
CA ASN A 704 -8.17 -27.68 10.42
C ASN A 704 -7.78 -27.79 8.95
N ARG A 705 -8.69 -27.47 8.02
CA ARG A 705 -8.41 -27.44 6.58
C ARG A 705 -7.29 -26.45 6.25
N LEU A 706 -7.32 -25.26 6.82
CA LEU A 706 -6.29 -24.26 6.62
C LEU A 706 -4.92 -24.75 7.09
N THR A 707 -4.88 -25.39 8.24
CA THR A 707 -3.65 -26.00 8.81
C THR A 707 -3.09 -27.06 7.86
N MET A 708 -3.94 -27.92 7.31
CA MET A 708 -3.52 -28.92 6.31
C MET A 708 -2.99 -28.30 5.02
N CYS A 709 -3.56 -27.16 4.60
CA CYS A 709 -3.09 -26.43 3.41
C CYS A 709 -1.71 -25.79 3.60
N LEU A 710 -1.14 -25.74 4.81
CA LEU A 710 0.26 -25.32 5.03
C LEU A 710 1.29 -26.35 4.52
N SER A 711 0.82 -27.52 4.05
CA SER A 711 1.68 -28.57 3.48
C SER A 711 2.61 -28.00 2.40
N GLY A 712 3.90 -28.28 2.52
CA GLY A 712 4.93 -27.83 1.58
C GLY A 712 5.49 -26.42 1.84
N ALA A 713 4.87 -25.60 2.66
CA ALA A 713 5.32 -24.23 2.90
C ALA A 713 6.73 -24.14 3.49
N ARG A 714 7.08 -25.04 4.41
CA ARG A 714 8.46 -25.11 4.96
C ARG A 714 9.47 -25.58 3.91
N LEU A 715 9.09 -26.52 3.06
CA LEU A 715 9.95 -27.00 1.97
C LEU A 715 10.19 -25.88 0.93
N ALA A 716 9.16 -25.08 0.61
CA ALA A 716 9.32 -23.91 -0.24
C ALA A 716 10.29 -22.89 0.37
N LYS A 717 10.15 -22.61 1.66
CA LYS A 717 11.05 -21.72 2.39
C LYS A 717 12.49 -22.23 2.43
N ASP A 718 12.69 -23.55 2.61
CA ASP A 718 14.01 -24.18 2.57
C ASP A 718 14.64 -24.05 1.18
N ARG A 719 13.89 -24.29 0.08
CA ARG A 719 14.41 -24.10 -1.29
C ARG A 719 14.75 -22.65 -1.59
N ALA A 720 13.90 -21.70 -1.16
CA ALA A 720 14.20 -20.28 -1.30
C ALA A 720 15.47 -19.91 -0.52
N ALA A 721 15.65 -20.41 0.69
CA ALA A 721 16.84 -20.19 1.51
C ALA A 721 18.11 -20.77 0.88
N GLU A 722 18.03 -21.98 0.31
CA GLU A 722 19.13 -22.61 -0.44
C GLU A 722 19.52 -21.75 -1.64
N THR A 723 18.56 -21.30 -2.43
CA THR A 723 18.77 -20.39 -3.56
C THR A 723 19.49 -19.11 -3.11
N VAL A 724 19.01 -18.45 -2.05
CA VAL A 724 19.64 -17.24 -1.49
C VAL A 724 21.08 -17.49 -1.07
N SER A 725 21.39 -18.69 -0.55
CA SER A 725 22.75 -19.02 -0.10
C SER A 725 23.74 -19.20 -1.25
N THR A 726 23.28 -19.62 -2.42
CA THR A 726 24.14 -20.03 -3.56
C THR A 726 24.09 -19.10 -4.75
N VAL A 727 23.00 -18.32 -4.91
CA VAL A 727 22.78 -17.45 -6.06
C VAL A 727 23.89 -16.42 -6.23
N MET A 728 24.31 -16.19 -7.47
CA MET A 728 25.25 -15.10 -7.81
C MET A 728 24.55 -13.75 -7.74
N ILE A 729 25.23 -12.75 -7.18
CA ILE A 729 24.80 -11.37 -7.21
C ILE A 729 25.51 -10.69 -8.36
N PRO A 730 24.81 -10.30 -9.44
CA PRO A 730 25.45 -9.79 -10.65
C PRO A 730 25.95 -8.36 -10.50
N GLU A 731 25.36 -7.59 -9.59
CA GLU A 731 25.60 -6.17 -9.46
C GLU A 731 26.41 -5.85 -8.21
N ALA A 732 27.27 -4.85 -8.30
CA ALA A 732 27.85 -4.21 -7.13
C ALA A 732 26.77 -3.33 -6.49
N LEU A 733 26.87 -3.05 -5.18
CA LEU A 733 26.08 -2.00 -4.57
C LEU A 733 26.33 -0.68 -5.28
N ASP A 734 25.29 -0.04 -5.79
CA ASP A 734 25.39 1.19 -6.58
C ASP A 734 25.71 2.43 -5.73
N TYR A 735 25.77 2.29 -4.42
CA TYR A 735 26.07 3.38 -3.51
C TYR A 735 27.21 3.00 -2.58
N PRO A 736 27.94 4.00 -2.06
CA PRO A 736 29.10 3.78 -1.21
C PRO A 736 28.78 2.83 -0.06
N ALA A 737 29.65 1.83 0.12
CA ALA A 737 29.62 0.92 1.25
C ALA A 737 30.20 1.59 2.49
#